data_dfb72479173908b02226549965e4f960
#
_entry.id   dfb72479173908b02226549965e4f960
#
_cell.length_a   1.000
_cell.length_b   1.000
_cell.length_c   1.000
_cell.angle_alpha   90.00
_cell.angle_beta   90.00
_cell.angle_gamma   90.00
#
_symmetry.space_group_name_H-M   'P 1'
#
loop_
_entity.id
_entity.type
_entity.pdbx_description
1 polymer ?
#
loop_
_entity_poly.entity_id
_entity_poly.type
_entity_poly.pdbx_seq_one_letter_code
_entity_poly.pdbx_strand_id
1 'polypeptide(L)'
;MSNYLWLVIAAGALGVLYGLVQTAALMKASTGNDKMREIAAAIQEGASAYLRRQYTTIAMVGVVILIAAYLLIGEWAAIGFVIGAVLSGLAGFAGMLISVRANVRTAQAASESLGKGLDLAFRSGAITGMFVAGGALLGVAGYYAVLTAGMGFEATSREVIDGLVALGFGASLISIFARLGGGIFTKGADVGGDMVGKVEAGIPEDDPRNAATIADNVGDNVGDCAGMAADLFETYAVTTVATMVLAAIFFRDQPYVDIMMLLPLAICGVCIVTSIIGSFFVRLGKSQNIMGALYQGLIVTGILSAVAVYFVIDGLVTGPIVTNSGLTIEPMSLFWSGMVGLLVTAAIVVITEYYTGSNFRPVRSVANASVSGHGTNVIQGLAVSLESTALPALTIIIGIVASYQLAGLFGIAIATTTMLGVAGMIVALDAFGPVTDNAGGIAEMAGLPSEVRHSTDALDAVGNTTKAVTKGYAIGSAGLGALVLFAAYTSDLDYFAANPDLYPFFAGMAEIDFGLTNPYVVVGLLFGGLLPFLFGGMSMMAVGRAAESVVAEVRRQFRENPGIMTYEVKPEYGRAVDILTKAAIKEMIVPSLLPVLSPIVLFVAVLSISDKATAFAALGAMLMGVIVTGLFVAISMTSGGGAWDNAKKVIEEGFTDKNGVVHGKGSEAHKAAVTGDTVGDPYKDTSGPAVNPMIKITNIVALLLLAVLASGKVF
;
A
#
# COMPACT_ATOMS: atom_id res chain seq x y z
N MET A 1 -3.50 5.57 32.70
CA MET A 1 -2.95 5.63 31.34
C MET A 1 -1.70 4.78 31.15
N SER A 2 -0.69 4.82 31.97
CA SER A 2 0.59 4.11 31.76
C SER A 2 0.48 2.60 31.52
N ASN A 3 -0.36 1.87 32.28
CA ASN A 3 -0.47 0.41 32.14
C ASN A 3 -1.05 -0.03 30.79
N TYR A 4 -2.07 0.66 30.28
CA TYR A 4 -2.66 0.34 28.99
C TYR A 4 -1.71 0.67 27.82
N LEU A 5 -0.95 1.76 27.90
CA LEU A 5 0.04 2.12 26.90
C LEU A 5 1.17 1.05 26.82
N TRP A 6 1.61 0.53 27.95
CA TRP A 6 2.59 -0.57 27.98
C TRP A 6 2.04 -1.88 27.42
N LEU A 7 0.74 -2.17 27.61
CA LEU A 7 0.09 -3.31 26.97
C LEU A 7 0.05 -3.18 25.46
N VAL A 8 -0.22 -1.96 24.95
CA VAL A 8 -0.19 -1.67 23.51
C VAL A 8 1.22 -1.88 22.94
N ILE A 9 2.23 -1.35 23.61
CA ILE A 9 3.65 -1.53 23.22
C ILE A 9 4.01 -3.04 23.24
N ALA A 10 3.56 -3.76 24.25
CA ALA A 10 3.76 -5.21 24.31
C ALA A 10 3.08 -5.97 23.18
N ALA A 11 1.88 -5.55 22.74
CA ALA A 11 1.18 -6.12 21.59
C ALA A 11 1.96 -5.87 20.28
N GLY A 12 2.49 -4.66 20.06
CA GLY A 12 3.36 -4.36 18.93
C GLY A 12 4.64 -5.21 18.94
N ALA A 13 5.28 -5.33 20.11
CA ALA A 13 6.46 -6.17 20.30
C ALA A 13 6.16 -7.65 20.05
N LEU A 14 4.97 -8.14 20.45
CA LEU A 14 4.51 -9.50 20.18
C LEU A 14 4.39 -9.75 18.66
N GLY A 15 3.87 -8.78 17.89
CA GLY A 15 3.81 -8.88 16.43
C GLY A 15 5.20 -9.04 15.81
N VAL A 16 6.17 -8.20 16.22
CA VAL A 16 7.56 -8.30 15.74
C VAL A 16 8.20 -9.62 16.18
N LEU A 17 8.00 -10.05 17.43
CA LEU A 17 8.52 -11.31 17.94
C LEU A 17 7.95 -12.52 17.18
N TYR A 18 6.65 -12.51 16.88
CA TYR A 18 6.02 -13.52 16.02
C TYR A 18 6.72 -13.58 14.65
N GLY A 19 6.95 -12.42 14.00
CA GLY A 19 7.67 -12.33 12.74
C GLY A 19 9.08 -12.95 12.83
N LEU A 20 9.84 -12.64 13.88
CA LEU A 20 11.19 -13.20 14.08
C LEU A 20 11.16 -14.71 14.28
N VAL A 21 10.24 -15.24 15.09
CA VAL A 21 10.09 -16.69 15.33
C VAL A 21 9.71 -17.42 14.04
N GLN A 22 8.75 -16.88 13.30
CA GLN A 22 8.34 -17.47 12.02
C GLN A 22 9.45 -17.39 10.97
N THR A 23 10.24 -16.32 10.95
CA THR A 23 11.43 -16.21 10.09
C THR A 23 12.42 -17.33 10.38
N ALA A 24 12.74 -17.58 11.67
CA ALA A 24 13.63 -18.65 12.05
C ALA A 24 13.09 -20.04 11.66
N ALA A 25 11.77 -20.23 11.71
CA ALA A 25 11.13 -21.48 11.28
C ALA A 25 11.16 -21.63 9.74
N LEU A 26 10.86 -20.56 8.98
CA LEU A 26 10.90 -20.53 7.51
C LEU A 26 12.31 -20.84 6.98
N MET A 27 13.34 -20.28 7.59
CA MET A 27 14.74 -20.49 7.15
C MET A 27 15.22 -21.94 7.30
N LYS A 28 14.57 -22.78 8.11
CA LYS A 28 14.87 -24.21 8.23
C LYS A 28 14.32 -25.07 7.08
N ALA A 29 13.40 -24.53 6.29
CA ALA A 29 12.82 -25.25 5.16
C ALA A 29 13.86 -25.48 4.06
N SER A 30 13.71 -26.58 3.32
CA SER A 30 14.62 -26.98 2.24
C SER A 30 14.62 -25.96 1.08
N THR A 31 15.79 -25.74 0.50
CA THR A 31 16.01 -24.87 -0.68
C THR A 31 16.06 -25.65 -2.00
N GLY A 32 15.70 -26.94 -1.98
CA GLY A 32 15.65 -27.76 -3.19
C GLY A 32 17.02 -28.15 -3.75
N ASN A 33 17.06 -28.34 -5.07
CA ASN A 33 18.24 -28.79 -5.80
C ASN A 33 19.23 -27.65 -6.10
N ASP A 34 20.40 -28.01 -6.68
CA ASP A 34 21.46 -27.02 -6.96
C ASP A 34 21.03 -25.93 -7.94
N LYS A 35 20.24 -26.28 -8.97
CA LYS A 35 19.77 -25.34 -9.99
C LYS A 35 18.78 -24.33 -9.38
N MET A 36 17.88 -24.78 -8.53
CA MET A 36 16.99 -23.89 -7.77
C MET A 36 17.78 -22.92 -6.88
N ARG A 37 18.83 -23.41 -6.21
CA ARG A 37 19.70 -22.56 -5.37
C ARG A 37 20.48 -21.53 -6.17
N GLU A 38 20.97 -21.90 -7.38
CA GLU A 38 21.66 -20.99 -8.29
C GLU A 38 20.74 -19.82 -8.71
N ILE A 39 19.51 -20.14 -9.15
CA ILE A 39 18.51 -19.13 -9.56
C ILE A 39 18.15 -18.24 -8.37
N ALA A 40 17.85 -18.83 -7.21
CA ALA A 40 17.55 -18.08 -6.01
C ALA A 40 18.70 -17.16 -5.56
N ALA A 41 19.94 -17.58 -5.74
CA ALA A 41 21.11 -16.74 -5.44
C ALA A 41 21.18 -15.52 -6.37
N ALA A 42 20.90 -15.71 -7.68
CA ALA A 42 20.85 -14.61 -8.64
C ALA A 42 19.75 -13.58 -8.29
N ILE A 43 18.55 -14.06 -7.92
CA ILE A 43 17.45 -13.19 -7.47
C ILE A 43 17.86 -12.44 -6.18
N GLN A 44 18.47 -13.11 -5.20
CA GLN A 44 18.92 -12.47 -3.96
C GLN A 44 20.01 -11.43 -4.18
N GLU A 45 20.94 -11.66 -5.09
CA GLU A 45 21.98 -10.71 -5.48
C GLU A 45 21.36 -9.46 -6.12
N GLY A 46 20.48 -9.65 -7.11
CA GLY A 46 19.75 -8.57 -7.75
C GLY A 46 18.93 -7.74 -6.76
N ALA A 47 18.19 -8.41 -5.87
CA ALA A 47 17.40 -7.79 -4.82
C ALA A 47 18.27 -6.93 -3.89
N SER A 48 19.43 -7.46 -3.47
CA SER A 48 20.35 -6.74 -2.59
C SER A 48 20.96 -5.52 -3.28
N ALA A 49 21.32 -5.63 -4.56
CA ALA A 49 21.84 -4.52 -5.35
C ALA A 49 20.81 -3.39 -5.52
N TYR A 50 19.56 -3.73 -5.82
CA TYR A 50 18.45 -2.79 -5.91
C TYR A 50 18.21 -2.06 -4.58
N LEU A 51 18.01 -2.80 -3.49
CA LEU A 51 17.77 -2.23 -2.16
C LEU A 51 18.86 -1.27 -1.75
N ARG A 52 20.13 -1.67 -1.89
CA ARG A 52 21.26 -0.81 -1.53
C ARG A 52 21.20 0.53 -2.27
N ARG A 53 20.91 0.52 -3.56
CA ARG A 53 20.86 1.73 -4.38
C ARG A 53 19.66 2.59 -4.06
N GLN A 54 18.47 2.00 -3.97
CA GLN A 54 17.23 2.71 -3.66
C GLN A 54 17.30 3.37 -2.28
N TYR A 55 17.67 2.61 -1.23
CA TYR A 55 17.73 3.15 0.13
C TYR A 55 18.81 4.19 0.31
N THR A 56 19.93 4.11 -0.45
CA THR A 56 20.93 5.18 -0.46
C THR A 56 20.36 6.48 -1.04
N THR A 57 19.60 6.38 -2.13
CA THR A 57 18.94 7.55 -2.74
C THR A 57 17.89 8.16 -1.81
N ILE A 58 17.07 7.33 -1.20
CA ILE A 58 16.03 7.76 -0.24
C ILE A 58 16.70 8.42 0.98
N ALA A 59 17.79 7.86 1.50
CA ALA A 59 18.51 8.43 2.64
C ALA A 59 19.08 9.83 2.34
N MET A 60 19.57 10.06 1.12
CA MET A 60 20.04 11.40 0.74
C MET A 60 18.92 12.44 0.76
N VAL A 61 17.75 12.09 0.21
CA VAL A 61 16.56 12.97 0.27
C VAL A 61 16.09 13.13 1.71
N GLY A 62 16.04 12.04 2.47
CA GLY A 62 15.64 12.02 3.87
C GLY A 62 16.48 12.93 4.76
N VAL A 63 17.79 13.00 4.55
CA VAL A 63 18.68 13.91 5.30
C VAL A 63 18.35 15.39 5.03
N VAL A 64 18.04 15.75 3.78
CA VAL A 64 17.64 17.12 3.44
C VAL A 64 16.34 17.49 4.16
N ILE A 65 15.35 16.58 4.13
CA ILE A 65 14.06 16.80 4.81
C ILE A 65 14.23 16.82 6.33
N LEU A 66 15.07 15.96 6.89
CA LEU A 66 15.40 15.95 8.32
C LEU A 66 15.92 17.31 8.79
N ILE A 67 16.87 17.88 8.05
CA ILE A 67 17.42 19.21 8.35
C ILE A 67 16.33 20.27 8.26
N ALA A 68 15.48 20.22 7.24
CA ALA A 68 14.34 21.13 7.10
C ALA A 68 13.36 21.00 8.28
N ALA A 69 12.98 19.78 8.66
CA ALA A 69 12.07 19.54 9.80
C ALA A 69 12.66 20.08 11.12
N TYR A 70 13.96 19.86 11.36
CA TYR A 70 14.64 20.37 12.54
C TYR A 70 14.64 21.91 12.59
N LEU A 71 14.97 22.55 11.48
CA LEU A 71 15.09 24.02 11.42
C LEU A 71 13.72 24.71 11.46
N LEU A 72 12.73 24.15 10.74
CA LEU A 72 11.43 24.80 10.54
C LEU A 72 10.41 24.48 11.63
N ILE A 73 10.42 23.28 12.18
CA ILE A 73 9.47 22.84 13.20
C ILE A 73 10.20 22.71 14.56
N GLY A 74 11.11 21.75 14.65
CA GLY A 74 11.88 21.55 15.88
C GLY A 74 12.44 20.13 16.01
N GLU A 75 13.10 19.89 17.16
CA GLU A 75 13.81 18.64 17.41
C GLU A 75 12.89 17.41 17.49
N TRP A 76 11.71 17.53 18.11
CA TRP A 76 10.78 16.42 18.26
C TRP A 76 10.15 16.02 16.92
N ALA A 77 9.85 16.96 16.06
CA ALA A 77 9.40 16.67 14.70
C ALA A 77 10.52 15.97 13.89
N ALA A 78 11.76 16.41 14.01
CA ALA A 78 12.91 15.78 13.35
C ALA A 78 13.12 14.34 13.83
N ILE A 79 13.02 14.09 15.15
CA ILE A 79 13.13 12.73 15.72
C ILE A 79 11.96 11.84 15.24
N GLY A 80 10.72 12.35 15.27
CA GLY A 80 9.56 11.64 14.75
C GLY A 80 9.73 11.24 13.29
N PHE A 81 10.16 12.17 12.44
CA PHE A 81 10.46 11.91 11.03
C PHE A 81 11.46 10.75 10.86
N VAL A 82 12.56 10.74 11.61
CA VAL A 82 13.57 9.66 11.54
C VAL A 82 12.96 8.33 11.97
N ILE A 83 12.18 8.30 13.06
CA ILE A 83 11.54 7.07 13.55
C ILE A 83 10.61 6.50 12.47
N GLY A 84 9.74 7.33 11.88
CA GLY A 84 8.83 6.89 10.82
C GLY A 84 9.55 6.39 9.59
N ALA A 85 10.55 7.14 9.11
CA ALA A 85 11.34 6.76 7.93
C ALA A 85 12.12 5.45 8.16
N VAL A 86 12.80 5.31 9.30
CA VAL A 86 13.61 4.11 9.60
C VAL A 86 12.73 2.88 9.75
N LEU A 87 11.63 2.97 10.50
CA LEU A 87 10.77 1.81 10.75
C LEU A 87 10.01 1.37 9.49
N SER A 88 9.51 2.31 8.67
CA SER A 88 8.90 2.02 7.37
C SER A 88 9.92 1.37 6.43
N GLY A 89 11.12 1.93 6.36
CA GLY A 89 12.22 1.37 5.59
C GLY A 89 12.61 -0.03 6.03
N LEU A 90 12.72 -0.27 7.34
CA LEU A 90 13.04 -1.59 7.89
C LEU A 90 11.94 -2.63 7.60
N ALA A 91 10.66 -2.24 7.65
CA ALA A 91 9.55 -3.14 7.34
C ALA A 91 9.63 -3.61 5.88
N GLY A 92 9.82 -2.69 4.93
CA GLY A 92 10.00 -3.01 3.51
C GLY A 92 11.26 -3.84 3.24
N PHE A 93 12.39 -3.44 3.82
CA PHE A 93 13.68 -4.15 3.68
C PHE A 93 13.60 -5.59 4.22
N ALA A 94 13.06 -5.78 5.43
CA ALA A 94 12.93 -7.09 6.05
C ALA A 94 11.94 -7.98 5.27
N GLY A 95 10.79 -7.43 4.87
CA GLY A 95 9.79 -8.13 4.06
C GLY A 95 10.41 -8.69 2.77
N MET A 96 11.14 -7.86 2.03
CA MET A 96 11.82 -8.28 0.81
C MET A 96 12.91 -9.32 1.06
N LEU A 97 13.78 -9.13 2.06
CA LEU A 97 14.84 -10.09 2.35
C LEU A 97 14.30 -11.48 2.72
N ILE A 98 13.14 -11.52 3.34
CA ILE A 98 12.49 -12.78 3.72
C ILE A 98 11.81 -13.39 2.51
N SER A 99 11.09 -12.60 1.70
CA SER A 99 10.36 -13.09 0.54
C SER A 99 11.30 -13.71 -0.50
N VAL A 100 12.42 -13.07 -0.86
CA VAL A 100 13.41 -13.64 -1.80
C VAL A 100 14.04 -14.95 -1.31
N ARG A 101 14.04 -15.18 0.01
CA ARG A 101 14.48 -16.46 0.60
C ARG A 101 13.35 -17.47 0.70
N ALA A 102 12.12 -17.01 0.80
CA ALA A 102 10.94 -17.85 0.83
C ALA A 102 10.62 -18.44 -0.56
N ASN A 103 10.86 -17.72 -1.64
CA ASN A 103 10.53 -18.12 -3.02
C ASN A 103 11.00 -19.55 -3.35
N VAL A 104 12.30 -19.81 -3.23
CA VAL A 104 12.88 -21.13 -3.51
C VAL A 104 12.39 -22.22 -2.56
N ARG A 105 12.13 -21.87 -1.29
CA ARG A 105 11.59 -22.80 -0.30
C ARG A 105 10.14 -23.16 -0.60
N THR A 106 9.37 -22.18 -1.09
CA THR A 106 7.99 -22.40 -1.52
C THR A 106 7.93 -23.29 -2.77
N ALA A 107 8.80 -23.05 -3.76
CA ALA A 107 8.93 -23.93 -4.92
C ALA A 107 9.26 -25.38 -4.50
N GLN A 108 10.21 -25.57 -3.57
CA GLN A 108 10.53 -26.88 -3.04
C GLN A 108 9.37 -27.50 -2.25
N ALA A 109 8.68 -26.72 -1.42
CA ALA A 109 7.55 -27.22 -0.65
C ALA A 109 6.36 -27.59 -1.56
N ALA A 110 6.11 -26.81 -2.62
CA ALA A 110 5.09 -27.12 -3.63
C ALA A 110 5.39 -28.41 -4.40
N SER A 111 6.68 -28.79 -4.56
CA SER A 111 7.06 -30.08 -5.13
C SER A 111 6.69 -31.27 -4.24
N GLU A 112 6.51 -31.05 -2.95
CA GLU A 112 6.09 -32.11 -2.02
C GLU A 112 4.56 -32.18 -1.91
N SER A 113 3.89 -31.04 -1.79
CA SER A 113 2.42 -30.93 -1.85
C SER A 113 1.96 -29.47 -1.94
N LEU A 114 0.77 -29.26 -2.53
CA LEU A 114 0.12 -27.96 -2.61
C LEU A 114 -0.06 -27.31 -1.21
N GLY A 115 -0.44 -28.10 -0.20
CA GLY A 115 -0.62 -27.61 1.17
C GLY A 115 0.65 -27.11 1.84
N LYS A 116 1.79 -27.75 1.56
CA LYS A 116 3.10 -27.29 2.07
C LYS A 116 3.56 -26.01 1.36
N GLY A 117 3.30 -25.92 0.05
CA GLY A 117 3.54 -24.70 -0.72
C GLY A 117 2.75 -23.52 -0.18
N LEU A 118 1.44 -23.72 0.06
CA LEU A 118 0.56 -22.72 0.67
C LEU A 118 1.07 -22.28 2.07
N ASP A 119 1.39 -23.24 2.95
CA ASP A 119 1.85 -22.93 4.31
C ASP A 119 3.11 -22.05 4.30
N LEU A 120 4.07 -22.37 3.43
CA LEU A 120 5.35 -21.66 3.37
C LEU A 120 5.21 -20.26 2.75
N ALA A 121 4.45 -20.14 1.66
CA ALA A 121 4.16 -18.85 1.03
C ALA A 121 3.37 -17.93 1.97
N PHE A 122 2.31 -18.43 2.60
CA PHE A 122 1.52 -17.66 3.55
C PHE A 122 2.32 -17.28 4.79
N ARG A 123 3.18 -18.17 5.29
CA ARG A 123 4.08 -17.87 6.42
C ARG A 123 5.01 -16.70 6.11
N SER A 124 5.58 -16.65 4.89
CA SER A 124 6.37 -15.50 4.44
C SER A 124 5.56 -14.20 4.44
N GLY A 125 4.34 -14.25 3.93
CA GLY A 125 3.42 -13.11 3.97
C GLY A 125 3.09 -12.67 5.40
N ALA A 126 2.79 -13.62 6.29
CA ALA A 126 2.46 -13.34 7.69
C ALA A 126 3.63 -12.69 8.46
N ILE A 127 4.88 -13.04 8.15
CA ILE A 127 6.07 -12.39 8.70
C ILE A 127 6.08 -10.90 8.29
N THR A 128 5.91 -10.62 7.01
CA THR A 128 5.86 -9.24 6.49
C THR A 128 4.72 -8.46 7.13
N GLY A 129 3.52 -9.04 7.21
CA GLY A 129 2.35 -8.41 7.82
C GLY A 129 2.56 -8.05 9.30
N MET A 130 3.17 -8.93 10.06
CA MET A 130 3.43 -8.67 11.49
C MET A 130 4.57 -7.67 11.71
N PHE A 131 5.58 -7.62 10.83
CA PHE A 131 6.59 -6.56 10.87
C PHE A 131 6.01 -5.19 10.54
N VAL A 132 5.08 -5.12 9.58
CA VAL A 132 4.37 -3.88 9.22
C VAL A 132 3.51 -3.41 10.38
N ALA A 133 2.54 -4.21 10.82
CA ALA A 133 1.59 -3.81 11.87
C ALA A 133 2.27 -3.61 13.23
N GLY A 134 3.12 -4.57 13.64
CA GLY A 134 3.85 -4.50 14.91
C GLY A 134 4.87 -3.36 14.93
N GLY A 135 5.62 -3.15 13.84
CA GLY A 135 6.59 -2.06 13.71
C GLY A 135 5.93 -0.68 13.72
N ALA A 136 4.81 -0.52 12.99
CA ALA A 136 4.07 0.74 12.96
C ALA A 136 3.47 1.07 14.34
N LEU A 137 2.85 0.08 15.00
CA LEU A 137 2.32 0.29 16.34
C LEU A 137 3.42 0.61 17.35
N LEU A 138 4.55 -0.10 17.32
CA LEU A 138 5.71 0.21 18.17
C LEU A 138 6.27 1.60 17.91
N GLY A 139 6.34 2.02 16.64
CA GLY A 139 6.80 3.35 16.27
C GLY A 139 5.91 4.43 16.87
N VAL A 140 4.60 4.37 16.62
CA VAL A 140 3.65 5.39 17.08
C VAL A 140 3.49 5.34 18.59
N ALA A 141 3.18 4.18 19.18
CA ALA A 141 2.95 4.05 20.63
C ALA A 141 4.24 4.25 21.43
N GLY A 142 5.38 3.75 20.94
CA GLY A 142 6.67 3.94 21.59
C GLY A 142 7.11 5.40 21.58
N TYR A 143 6.96 6.09 20.45
CA TYR A 143 7.30 7.51 20.38
C TYR A 143 6.37 8.36 21.23
N TYR A 144 5.06 8.08 21.20
CA TYR A 144 4.08 8.71 22.10
C TYR A 144 4.45 8.49 23.56
N ALA A 145 4.87 7.29 23.95
CA ALA A 145 5.32 6.99 25.31
C ALA A 145 6.59 7.77 25.69
N VAL A 146 7.55 7.91 24.79
CA VAL A 146 8.76 8.70 25.03
C VAL A 146 8.41 10.17 25.26
N LEU A 147 7.55 10.75 24.43
CA LEU A 147 7.18 12.16 24.56
C LEU A 147 6.36 12.43 25.84
N THR A 148 5.39 11.58 26.15
CA THR A 148 4.48 11.80 27.30
C THR A 148 5.05 11.26 28.62
N ALA A 149 5.32 9.97 28.72
CA ALA A 149 5.79 9.34 29.95
C ALA A 149 7.29 9.57 30.19
N GLY A 150 8.10 9.68 29.13
CA GLY A 150 9.55 9.87 29.23
C GLY A 150 9.93 11.34 29.43
N MET A 151 9.43 12.23 28.59
CA MET A 151 9.77 13.67 28.62
C MET A 151 8.79 14.51 29.44
N GLY A 152 7.62 13.95 29.77
CA GLY A 152 6.61 14.64 30.59
C GLY A 152 5.78 15.67 29.83
N PHE A 153 5.74 15.64 28.51
CA PHE A 153 4.88 16.51 27.73
C PHE A 153 3.41 16.11 27.89
N GLU A 154 2.53 17.11 27.90
CA GLU A 154 1.10 16.86 27.85
C GLU A 154 0.72 16.22 26.52
N ALA A 155 -0.22 15.28 26.53
CA ALA A 155 -0.64 14.54 25.34
C ALA A 155 -1.14 15.46 24.20
N THR A 156 -1.72 16.61 24.55
CA THR A 156 -2.23 17.61 23.60
C THR A 156 -1.23 18.70 23.23
N SER A 157 0.01 18.62 23.69
CA SER A 157 1.05 19.60 23.38
C SER A 157 1.51 19.52 21.92
N ARG A 158 2.04 20.62 21.40
CA ARG A 158 2.53 20.65 20.02
C ARG A 158 3.74 19.72 19.80
N GLU A 159 4.57 19.55 20.81
CA GLU A 159 5.71 18.62 20.78
C GLU A 159 5.26 17.20 20.48
N VAL A 160 4.14 16.77 21.08
CA VAL A 160 3.53 15.46 20.86
C VAL A 160 2.86 15.40 19.49
N ILE A 161 1.99 16.37 19.18
CA ILE A 161 1.20 16.37 17.94
C ILE A 161 2.13 16.46 16.71
N ASP A 162 3.01 17.48 16.67
CA ASP A 162 3.89 17.71 15.53
C ASP A 162 4.93 16.59 15.39
N GLY A 163 5.40 16.02 16.52
CA GLY A 163 6.26 14.86 16.52
C GLY A 163 5.63 13.64 15.88
N LEU A 164 4.37 13.32 16.22
CA LEU A 164 3.62 12.21 15.66
C LEU A 164 3.29 12.45 14.18
N VAL A 165 2.88 13.65 13.78
CA VAL A 165 2.62 14.00 12.37
C VAL A 165 3.89 13.86 11.55
N ALA A 166 5.04 14.30 12.07
CA ALA A 166 6.33 14.15 11.40
C ALA A 166 6.77 12.69 11.30
N LEU A 167 6.42 11.81 12.26
CA LEU A 167 6.61 10.37 12.16
C LEU A 167 5.81 9.81 10.97
N GLY A 168 4.55 10.22 10.83
CA GLY A 168 3.72 9.88 9.69
C GLY A 168 4.36 10.33 8.37
N PHE A 169 4.90 11.55 8.33
CA PHE A 169 5.60 12.06 7.14
C PHE A 169 6.85 11.26 6.79
N GLY A 170 7.65 10.86 7.78
CA GLY A 170 8.81 10.00 7.57
C GLY A 170 8.42 8.67 6.93
N ALA A 171 7.35 8.04 7.42
CA ALA A 171 6.79 6.83 6.85
C ALA A 171 6.29 7.05 5.41
N SER A 172 5.58 8.16 5.15
CA SER A 172 5.05 8.54 3.83
C SER A 172 6.15 8.77 2.80
N LEU A 173 7.25 9.39 3.20
CA LEU A 173 8.39 9.60 2.30
C LEU A 173 8.98 8.27 1.81
N ILE A 174 9.20 7.32 2.73
CA ILE A 174 9.69 5.99 2.36
C ILE A 174 8.69 5.28 1.46
N SER A 175 7.41 5.34 1.83
CA SER A 175 6.33 4.68 1.10
C SER A 175 6.26 5.12 -0.37
N ILE A 176 6.23 6.43 -0.65
CA ILE A 176 6.09 6.91 -2.03
C ILE A 176 7.30 6.50 -2.90
N PHE A 177 8.51 6.61 -2.36
CA PHE A 177 9.72 6.21 -3.09
C PHE A 177 9.81 4.70 -3.28
N ALA A 178 9.49 3.91 -2.24
CA ALA A 178 9.53 2.45 -2.32
C ALA A 178 8.42 1.92 -3.25
N ARG A 179 7.19 2.45 -3.14
CA ARG A 179 6.05 1.99 -3.94
C ARG A 179 6.20 2.38 -5.41
N LEU A 180 6.52 3.63 -5.70
CA LEU A 180 6.67 4.09 -7.08
C LEU A 180 7.94 3.54 -7.74
N GLY A 181 9.08 3.62 -7.06
CA GLY A 181 10.35 3.11 -7.59
C GLY A 181 10.33 1.59 -7.79
N GLY A 182 9.73 0.86 -6.84
CA GLY A 182 9.51 -0.58 -6.94
C GLY A 182 8.59 -0.94 -8.10
N GLY A 183 7.46 -0.24 -8.25
CA GLY A 183 6.50 -0.45 -9.34
C GLY A 183 7.11 -0.16 -10.73
N ILE A 184 7.90 0.91 -10.87
CA ILE A 184 8.59 1.20 -12.14
C ILE A 184 9.62 0.10 -12.44
N PHE A 185 10.33 -0.38 -11.43
CA PHE A 185 11.32 -1.43 -11.61
C PHE A 185 10.65 -2.75 -12.04
N THR A 186 9.68 -3.26 -11.26
CA THR A 186 9.03 -4.53 -11.55
C THR A 186 8.36 -4.50 -12.93
N LYS A 187 7.58 -3.47 -13.25
CA LYS A 187 6.87 -3.41 -14.52
C LYS A 187 7.74 -2.96 -15.69
N GLY A 188 8.86 -2.33 -15.44
CA GLY A 188 9.90 -2.13 -16.45
C GLY A 188 10.56 -3.44 -16.87
N ALA A 189 10.78 -4.38 -15.92
CA ALA A 189 11.30 -5.72 -16.21
C ALA A 189 10.30 -6.57 -16.98
N ASP A 190 9.08 -6.67 -16.44
CA ASP A 190 7.99 -7.50 -16.95
C ASP A 190 7.60 -7.08 -18.39
N VAL A 191 7.15 -5.83 -18.58
CA VAL A 191 6.78 -5.30 -19.91
C VAL A 191 7.94 -5.37 -20.91
N GLY A 192 9.15 -5.01 -20.49
CA GLY A 192 10.33 -5.05 -21.36
C GLY A 192 10.75 -6.47 -21.71
N GLY A 193 10.68 -7.39 -20.75
CA GLY A 193 10.96 -8.82 -20.91
C GLY A 193 9.96 -9.51 -21.81
N ASP A 194 8.67 -9.23 -21.60
CA ASP A 194 7.57 -9.80 -22.39
C ASP A 194 7.61 -9.36 -23.85
N MET A 195 7.85 -8.08 -24.10
CA MET A 195 7.95 -7.59 -25.49
C MET A 195 9.03 -8.32 -26.29
N VAL A 196 10.22 -8.51 -25.73
CA VAL A 196 11.29 -9.17 -26.47
C VAL A 196 11.18 -10.68 -26.37
N GLY A 197 10.88 -11.24 -25.20
CA GLY A 197 10.80 -12.68 -24.99
C GLY A 197 9.59 -13.30 -25.68
N LYS A 198 8.39 -12.92 -25.26
CA LYS A 198 7.14 -13.54 -25.74
C LYS A 198 6.76 -13.09 -27.15
N VAL A 199 6.85 -11.78 -27.44
CA VAL A 199 6.34 -11.22 -28.69
C VAL A 199 7.35 -11.34 -29.83
N GLU A 200 8.63 -10.97 -29.61
CA GLU A 200 9.64 -10.96 -30.67
C GLU A 200 10.33 -12.32 -30.83
N ALA A 201 10.83 -12.92 -29.74
CA ALA A 201 11.61 -14.14 -29.77
C ALA A 201 10.76 -15.41 -29.68
N GLY A 202 9.49 -15.32 -29.26
CA GLY A 202 8.57 -16.45 -29.14
C GLY A 202 8.98 -17.46 -28.07
N ILE A 203 9.75 -17.03 -27.06
CA ILE A 203 10.14 -17.88 -25.93
C ILE A 203 9.10 -17.78 -24.80
N PRO A 204 8.92 -18.83 -23.99
CA PRO A 204 7.96 -18.83 -22.87
C PRO A 204 8.25 -17.75 -21.84
N GLU A 205 7.25 -17.46 -21.01
CA GLU A 205 7.40 -16.70 -19.78
C GLU A 205 8.38 -17.41 -18.84
N ASP A 206 9.13 -16.67 -18.06
CA ASP A 206 10.17 -17.19 -17.14
C ASP A 206 11.28 -18.02 -17.81
N ASP A 207 11.42 -17.94 -19.11
CA ASP A 207 12.48 -18.67 -19.81
C ASP A 207 13.87 -18.12 -19.43
N PRO A 208 14.82 -18.97 -19.00
CA PRO A 208 16.15 -18.55 -18.60
C PRO A 208 16.99 -17.93 -19.72
N ARG A 209 16.57 -18.01 -20.98
CA ARG A 209 17.20 -17.31 -22.10
C ARG A 209 16.93 -15.80 -22.10
N ASN A 210 15.85 -15.36 -21.47
CA ASN A 210 15.54 -13.94 -21.37
C ASN A 210 16.34 -13.29 -20.24
N ALA A 211 17.19 -12.31 -20.56
CA ALA A 211 18.00 -11.60 -19.56
C ALA A 211 17.15 -10.80 -18.56
N ALA A 212 15.90 -10.50 -18.89
CA ALA A 212 14.98 -9.78 -18.02
C ALA A 212 14.32 -10.67 -16.95
N THR A 213 14.29 -12.00 -17.10
CA THR A 213 13.57 -12.92 -16.19
C THR A 213 14.01 -12.78 -14.72
N ILE A 214 15.32 -12.67 -14.46
CA ILE A 214 15.81 -12.44 -13.08
C ILE A 214 15.44 -11.05 -12.58
N ALA A 215 15.45 -10.03 -13.47
CA ALA A 215 15.03 -8.68 -13.09
C ALA A 215 13.54 -8.62 -12.73
N ASP A 216 12.72 -9.37 -13.44
CA ASP A 216 11.29 -9.54 -13.20
C ASP A 216 11.03 -10.20 -11.84
N ASN A 217 11.63 -11.35 -11.60
CA ASN A 217 11.55 -12.04 -10.29
C ASN A 217 12.07 -11.17 -9.13
N VAL A 218 13.10 -10.35 -9.33
CA VAL A 218 13.53 -9.34 -8.35
C VAL A 218 12.45 -8.28 -8.17
N GLY A 219 11.86 -7.85 -9.28
CA GLY A 219 10.84 -6.81 -9.34
C GLY A 219 9.61 -7.12 -8.49
N ASP A 220 9.07 -8.33 -8.59
CA ASP A 220 7.92 -8.75 -7.79
C ASP A 220 8.16 -8.61 -6.29
N ASN A 221 9.35 -9.04 -5.83
CA ASN A 221 9.72 -8.86 -4.42
C ASN A 221 9.91 -7.37 -4.06
N VAL A 222 10.43 -6.56 -4.97
CA VAL A 222 10.63 -5.11 -4.76
C VAL A 222 9.31 -4.37 -4.72
N GLY A 223 8.44 -4.59 -5.72
CA GLY A 223 7.17 -3.88 -5.87
C GLY A 223 6.13 -4.30 -4.83
N ASP A 224 5.89 -5.61 -4.78
CA ASP A 224 4.76 -6.17 -4.05
C ASP A 224 5.13 -6.70 -2.64
N CYS A 225 6.41 -6.78 -2.25
CA CYS A 225 6.79 -7.00 -0.87
C CYS A 225 7.35 -5.73 -0.22
N ALA A 226 8.47 -5.17 -0.75
CA ALA A 226 9.11 -4.01 -0.12
C ALA A 226 8.27 -2.74 -0.25
N GLY A 227 7.79 -2.44 -1.48
CA GLY A 227 7.00 -1.24 -1.76
C GLY A 227 5.67 -1.25 -1.03
N MET A 228 4.98 -2.38 -1.04
CA MET A 228 3.69 -2.53 -0.38
C MET A 228 3.80 -2.56 1.15
N ALA A 229 4.82 -3.22 1.70
CA ALA A 229 5.06 -3.20 3.15
C ALA A 229 5.27 -1.76 3.66
N ALA A 230 6.02 -0.94 2.93
CA ALA A 230 6.21 0.47 3.25
C ALA A 230 4.90 1.28 3.12
N ASP A 231 4.08 1.01 2.10
CA ASP A 231 2.79 1.67 1.88
C ASP A 231 1.77 1.35 2.99
N LEU A 232 1.65 0.09 3.39
CA LEU A 232 0.73 -0.30 4.45
C LEU A 232 1.25 0.06 5.85
N PHE A 233 2.58 0.10 6.06
CA PHE A 233 3.18 0.67 7.26
C PHE A 233 2.79 2.15 7.38
N GLU A 234 2.98 2.92 6.31
CA GLU A 234 2.56 4.32 6.23
C GLU A 234 1.06 4.47 6.53
N THR A 235 0.22 3.70 5.82
CA THR A 235 -1.24 3.80 5.98
C THR A 235 -1.66 3.56 7.42
N TYR A 236 -1.08 2.54 8.07
CA TYR A 236 -1.34 2.20 9.45
C TYR A 236 -0.87 3.31 10.41
N ALA A 237 0.38 3.75 10.30
CA ALA A 237 0.95 4.77 11.18
C ALA A 237 0.24 6.12 11.02
N VAL A 238 0.07 6.58 9.79
CA VAL A 238 -0.53 7.89 9.47
C VAL A 238 -1.98 7.97 9.94
N THR A 239 -2.79 6.93 9.69
CA THR A 239 -4.19 6.96 10.11
C THR A 239 -4.34 6.87 11.63
N THR A 240 -3.52 6.07 12.29
CA THR A 240 -3.49 6.01 13.76
C THR A 240 -3.10 7.37 14.35
N VAL A 241 -2.05 8.01 13.82
CA VAL A 241 -1.64 9.36 14.22
C VAL A 241 -2.75 10.37 13.95
N ALA A 242 -3.38 10.35 12.78
CA ALA A 242 -4.47 11.27 12.45
C ALA A 242 -5.66 11.14 13.42
N THR A 243 -6.00 9.92 13.81
CA THR A 243 -7.04 9.65 14.82
C THR A 243 -6.63 10.17 16.19
N MET A 244 -5.35 10.04 16.58
CA MET A 244 -4.82 10.61 17.82
C MET A 244 -4.84 12.15 17.80
N VAL A 245 -4.48 12.76 16.68
CA VAL A 245 -4.53 14.23 16.50
C VAL A 245 -5.96 14.74 16.62
N LEU A 246 -6.93 14.10 15.98
CA LEU A 246 -8.34 14.43 16.14
C LEU A 246 -8.81 14.28 17.60
N ALA A 247 -8.39 13.22 18.27
CA ALA A 247 -8.70 13.04 19.70
C ALA A 247 -8.12 14.17 20.55
N ALA A 248 -6.87 14.57 20.30
CA ALA A 248 -6.20 15.67 20.99
C ALA A 248 -6.92 17.01 20.81
N ILE A 249 -7.52 17.25 19.64
CA ILE A 249 -8.23 18.49 19.36
C ILE A 249 -9.66 18.43 19.89
N PHE A 250 -10.41 17.36 19.62
CA PHE A 250 -11.83 17.25 19.96
C PHE A 250 -12.09 17.11 21.45
N PHE A 251 -11.13 16.58 22.21
CA PHE A 251 -11.26 16.31 23.63
C PHE A 251 -10.23 17.07 24.49
N ARG A 252 -9.59 18.14 23.95
CA ARG A 252 -8.48 18.88 24.59
C ARG A 252 -8.74 19.24 26.03
N ASP A 253 -9.93 19.78 26.33
CA ASP A 253 -10.31 20.28 27.67
C ASP A 253 -11.05 19.22 28.50
N GLN A 254 -11.11 17.98 28.03
CA GLN A 254 -11.84 16.91 28.69
C GLN A 254 -10.89 16.01 29.51
N PRO A 255 -11.34 15.53 30.67
CA PRO A 255 -10.50 14.73 31.58
C PRO A 255 -10.10 13.35 31.02
N TYR A 256 -10.71 12.92 29.92
CA TYR A 256 -10.48 11.65 29.26
C TYR A 256 -9.71 11.78 27.94
N VAL A 257 -9.12 12.94 27.62
CA VAL A 257 -8.37 13.15 26.37
C VAL A 257 -7.26 12.13 26.17
N ASP A 258 -6.53 11.80 27.23
CA ASP A 258 -5.48 10.81 27.22
C ASP A 258 -5.99 9.40 26.82
N ILE A 259 -7.21 9.06 27.28
CA ILE A 259 -7.85 7.79 26.93
C ILE A 259 -8.28 7.81 25.47
N MET A 260 -8.80 8.93 24.99
CA MET A 260 -9.22 9.07 23.59
C MET A 260 -8.02 9.02 22.62
N MET A 261 -6.88 9.56 23.01
CA MET A 261 -5.64 9.41 22.23
C MET A 261 -5.07 7.98 22.28
N LEU A 262 -5.26 7.28 23.40
CA LEU A 262 -4.83 5.88 23.54
C LEU A 262 -5.74 4.89 22.78
N LEU A 263 -7.02 5.21 22.61
CA LEU A 263 -8.04 4.30 22.05
C LEU A 263 -7.66 3.74 20.67
N PRO A 264 -7.22 4.53 19.67
CA PRO A 264 -6.79 3.98 18.38
C PRO A 264 -5.59 3.03 18.52
N LEU A 265 -4.65 3.32 19.40
CA LEU A 265 -3.52 2.47 19.68
C LEU A 265 -3.95 1.13 20.31
N ALA A 266 -4.90 1.17 21.24
CA ALA A 266 -5.43 -0.02 21.90
C ALA A 266 -6.21 -0.93 20.92
N ILE A 267 -7.03 -0.34 20.04
CA ILE A 267 -7.72 -1.06 18.96
C ILE A 267 -6.70 -1.76 18.07
N CYS A 268 -5.69 -1.04 17.61
CA CYS A 268 -4.61 -1.60 16.80
C CYS A 268 -3.87 -2.72 17.52
N GLY A 269 -3.58 -2.57 18.82
CA GLY A 269 -2.87 -3.56 19.63
C GLY A 269 -3.61 -4.89 19.74
N VAL A 270 -4.92 -4.88 20.03
CA VAL A 270 -5.69 -6.12 20.11
C VAL A 270 -5.87 -6.78 18.74
N CYS A 271 -5.97 -5.98 17.68
CA CYS A 271 -6.06 -6.50 16.30
C CYS A 271 -4.78 -7.19 15.83
N ILE A 272 -3.61 -6.83 16.33
CA ILE A 272 -2.36 -7.58 16.08
C ILE A 272 -2.47 -8.99 16.70
N VAL A 273 -2.94 -9.08 17.94
CA VAL A 273 -3.10 -10.38 18.62
C VAL A 273 -4.09 -11.26 17.87
N THR A 274 -5.22 -10.71 17.44
CA THR A 274 -6.23 -11.47 16.68
C THR A 274 -5.73 -11.88 15.30
N SER A 275 -4.89 -11.06 14.64
CA SER A 275 -4.25 -11.39 13.37
C SER A 275 -3.24 -12.54 13.53
N ILE A 276 -2.46 -12.55 14.61
CA ILE A 276 -1.57 -13.68 14.93
C ILE A 276 -2.40 -14.96 15.12
N ILE A 277 -3.49 -14.90 15.88
CA ILE A 277 -4.34 -16.07 16.08
C ILE A 277 -4.96 -16.52 14.75
N GLY A 278 -5.50 -15.61 13.96
CA GLY A 278 -6.10 -15.89 12.65
C GLY A 278 -5.14 -16.55 11.67
N SER A 279 -3.85 -16.20 11.72
CA SER A 279 -2.82 -16.78 10.85
C SER A 279 -2.69 -18.31 11.01
N PHE A 280 -2.96 -18.87 12.19
CA PHE A 280 -2.93 -20.31 12.44
C PHE A 280 -4.13 -21.06 11.84
N PHE A 281 -5.17 -20.35 11.40
CA PHE A 281 -6.36 -20.94 10.75
C PHE A 281 -6.23 -21.03 9.24
N VAL A 282 -5.19 -20.48 8.63
CA VAL A 282 -4.91 -20.65 7.20
C VAL A 282 -4.38 -22.06 6.96
N ARG A 283 -5.28 -22.97 6.56
CA ARG A 283 -4.96 -24.37 6.33
C ARG A 283 -5.76 -24.91 5.13
N LEU A 284 -5.08 -25.59 4.23
CA LEU A 284 -5.71 -26.21 3.08
C LEU A 284 -6.62 -27.37 3.54
N GLY A 285 -7.90 -27.25 3.23
CA GLY A 285 -8.88 -28.29 3.51
C GLY A 285 -8.88 -29.42 2.48
N LYS A 286 -9.75 -30.42 2.65
CA LYS A 286 -9.93 -31.53 1.72
C LYS A 286 -10.36 -31.08 0.32
N SER A 287 -11.03 -29.94 0.21
CA SER A 287 -11.49 -29.35 -1.06
C SER A 287 -10.36 -28.79 -1.93
N GLN A 288 -9.12 -28.69 -1.41
CA GLN A 288 -7.99 -28.06 -2.06
C GLN A 288 -8.25 -26.60 -2.51
N ASN A 289 -9.19 -25.91 -1.86
CA ASN A 289 -9.53 -24.51 -2.15
C ASN A 289 -8.56 -23.58 -1.41
N ILE A 290 -7.57 -23.04 -2.13
CA ILE A 290 -6.52 -22.17 -1.60
C ILE A 290 -7.13 -20.85 -1.11
N MET A 291 -7.97 -20.19 -1.93
CA MET A 291 -8.61 -18.93 -1.56
C MET A 291 -9.49 -19.09 -0.31
N GLY A 292 -10.23 -20.20 -0.22
CA GLY A 292 -11.03 -20.52 0.97
C GLY A 292 -10.19 -20.69 2.22
N ALA A 293 -9.00 -21.26 2.13
CA ALA A 293 -8.05 -21.37 3.25
C ALA A 293 -7.55 -20.00 3.72
N LEU A 294 -7.22 -19.11 2.79
CA LEU A 294 -6.79 -17.74 3.09
C LEU A 294 -7.92 -16.92 3.74
N TYR A 295 -9.12 -17.01 3.19
CA TYR A 295 -10.31 -16.33 3.76
C TYR A 295 -10.69 -16.86 5.14
N GLN A 296 -10.49 -18.14 5.42
CA GLN A 296 -10.72 -18.68 6.76
C GLN A 296 -9.89 -17.94 7.81
N GLY A 297 -8.62 -17.69 7.56
CA GLY A 297 -7.76 -16.89 8.44
C GLY A 297 -8.25 -15.45 8.58
N LEU A 298 -8.64 -14.80 7.47
CA LEU A 298 -9.15 -13.43 7.49
C LEU A 298 -10.47 -13.31 8.25
N ILE A 299 -11.42 -14.23 8.06
CA ILE A 299 -12.71 -14.24 8.75
C ILE A 299 -12.51 -14.44 10.26
N VAL A 300 -11.66 -15.39 10.65
CA VAL A 300 -11.34 -15.61 12.07
C VAL A 300 -10.73 -14.35 12.67
N THR A 301 -9.78 -13.71 11.99
CA THR A 301 -9.20 -12.43 12.41
C THR A 301 -10.27 -11.37 12.59
N GLY A 302 -11.17 -11.21 11.63
CA GLY A 302 -12.25 -10.21 11.68
C GLY A 302 -13.20 -10.42 12.85
N ILE A 303 -13.66 -11.67 13.07
CA ILE A 303 -14.56 -12.01 14.18
C ILE A 303 -13.90 -11.77 15.54
N LEU A 304 -12.66 -12.26 15.70
CA LEU A 304 -11.91 -12.05 16.94
C LEU A 304 -11.62 -10.57 17.20
N SER A 305 -11.32 -9.81 16.14
CA SER A 305 -11.11 -8.36 16.24
C SER A 305 -12.38 -7.64 16.66
N ALA A 306 -13.54 -8.01 16.11
CA ALA A 306 -14.82 -7.44 16.52
C ALA A 306 -15.10 -7.65 18.02
N VAL A 307 -14.86 -8.87 18.52
CA VAL A 307 -14.99 -9.19 19.95
C VAL A 307 -13.97 -8.42 20.80
N ALA A 308 -12.71 -8.39 20.36
CA ALA A 308 -11.64 -7.71 21.12
C ALA A 308 -11.85 -6.18 21.18
N VAL A 309 -12.30 -5.56 20.09
CA VAL A 309 -12.64 -4.13 20.03
C VAL A 309 -13.78 -3.79 20.97
N TYR A 310 -14.80 -4.66 21.10
CA TYR A 310 -15.85 -4.47 22.10
C TYR A 310 -15.25 -4.34 23.51
N PHE A 311 -14.40 -5.28 23.93
CA PHE A 311 -13.82 -5.25 25.28
C PHE A 311 -12.86 -4.07 25.48
N VAL A 312 -12.16 -3.62 24.43
CA VAL A 312 -11.30 -2.43 24.51
C VAL A 312 -12.13 -1.18 24.76
N ILE A 313 -13.22 -1.00 24.02
CA ILE A 313 -14.09 0.17 24.16
C ILE A 313 -14.82 0.14 25.51
N ASP A 314 -15.42 -0.98 25.88
CA ASP A 314 -16.11 -1.16 27.17
C ASP A 314 -15.19 -0.94 28.37
N GLY A 315 -13.93 -1.38 28.26
CA GLY A 315 -12.94 -1.25 29.34
C GLY A 315 -12.31 0.15 29.45
N LEU A 316 -12.16 0.88 28.34
CA LEU A 316 -11.52 2.20 28.32
C LEU A 316 -12.51 3.36 28.42
N VAL A 317 -13.69 3.21 27.81
CA VAL A 317 -14.70 4.29 27.71
C VAL A 317 -15.88 3.97 28.64
N THR A 318 -15.77 4.36 29.90
CA THR A 318 -16.69 3.97 30.98
C THR A 318 -18.03 4.71 30.99
N GLY A 319 -18.29 5.61 30.05
CA GLY A 319 -19.53 6.38 29.94
C GLY A 319 -19.55 7.29 28.72
N PRO A 320 -20.63 8.07 28.54
CA PRO A 320 -20.74 9.03 27.45
C PRO A 320 -19.58 10.01 27.49
N ILE A 321 -18.98 10.27 26.32
CA ILE A 321 -17.93 11.29 26.13
C ILE A 321 -18.51 12.49 25.38
N VAL A 322 -18.05 13.67 25.70
CA VAL A 322 -18.49 14.91 25.06
C VAL A 322 -17.32 15.59 24.39
N THR A 323 -17.47 15.96 23.14
CA THR A 323 -16.44 16.72 22.41
C THR A 323 -16.48 18.19 22.87
N ASN A 324 -15.41 18.94 22.60
CA ASN A 324 -15.37 20.39 22.87
C ASN A 324 -16.47 21.17 22.12
N SER A 325 -16.97 20.63 20.99
CA SER A 325 -18.11 21.18 20.25
C SER A 325 -19.48 20.84 20.86
N GLY A 326 -19.53 20.05 21.94
CA GLY A 326 -20.76 19.64 22.62
C GLY A 326 -21.42 18.38 22.06
N LEU A 327 -20.84 17.69 21.12
CA LEU A 327 -21.34 16.40 20.62
C LEU A 327 -21.14 15.32 21.69
N THR A 328 -22.23 14.68 22.14
CA THR A 328 -22.19 13.53 23.06
C THR A 328 -22.09 12.23 22.26
N ILE A 329 -21.13 11.39 22.60
CA ILE A 329 -20.85 10.12 21.95
C ILE A 329 -20.96 8.99 22.99
N GLU A 330 -21.80 8.03 22.75
CA GLU A 330 -21.94 6.84 23.57
C GLU A 330 -20.82 5.82 23.25
N PRO A 331 -20.31 5.06 24.25
CA PRO A 331 -19.30 4.03 24.01
C PRO A 331 -19.71 3.03 22.93
N MET A 332 -20.98 2.63 22.94
CA MET A 332 -21.52 1.70 21.93
C MET A 332 -21.53 2.28 20.51
N SER A 333 -21.63 3.60 20.36
CA SER A 333 -21.51 4.26 19.06
C SER A 333 -20.10 4.17 18.49
N LEU A 334 -19.07 4.22 19.34
CA LEU A 334 -17.68 3.97 18.94
C LEU A 334 -17.46 2.52 18.50
N PHE A 335 -18.04 1.57 19.25
CA PHE A 335 -17.99 0.15 18.87
C PHE A 335 -18.62 -0.08 17.50
N TRP A 336 -19.84 0.43 17.27
CA TRP A 336 -20.51 0.27 15.99
C TRP A 336 -19.76 0.99 14.86
N SER A 337 -19.11 2.13 15.14
CA SER A 337 -18.21 2.77 14.17
C SER A 337 -17.05 1.84 13.78
N GLY A 338 -16.43 1.17 14.75
CA GLY A 338 -15.42 0.15 14.49
C GLY A 338 -15.96 -1.01 13.64
N MET A 339 -17.17 -1.46 13.94
CA MET A 339 -17.83 -2.53 13.14
C MET A 339 -18.10 -2.09 11.71
N VAL A 340 -18.47 -0.82 11.47
CA VAL A 340 -18.57 -0.26 10.12
C VAL A 340 -17.24 -0.39 9.39
N GLY A 341 -16.11 -0.10 10.03
CA GLY A 341 -14.77 -0.27 9.44
C GLY A 341 -14.47 -1.70 9.01
N LEU A 342 -14.77 -2.69 9.86
CA LEU A 342 -14.62 -4.12 9.51
C LEU A 342 -15.57 -4.56 8.39
N LEU A 343 -16.79 -4.07 8.37
CA LEU A 343 -17.74 -4.37 7.30
C LEU A 343 -17.34 -3.74 5.97
N VAL A 344 -16.83 -2.51 5.97
CA VAL A 344 -16.25 -1.87 4.79
C VAL A 344 -15.07 -2.68 4.27
N THR A 345 -14.19 -3.16 5.15
CA THR A 345 -13.08 -4.06 4.79
C THR A 345 -13.59 -5.30 4.08
N ALA A 346 -14.53 -6.02 4.68
CA ALA A 346 -15.10 -7.25 4.11
C ALA A 346 -15.78 -6.98 2.76
N ALA A 347 -16.54 -5.90 2.64
CA ALA A 347 -17.21 -5.52 1.39
C ALA A 347 -16.21 -5.20 0.28
N ILE A 348 -15.15 -4.42 0.56
CA ILE A 348 -14.12 -4.09 -0.43
C ILE A 348 -13.38 -5.36 -0.89
N VAL A 349 -13.06 -6.28 0.01
CA VAL A 349 -12.44 -7.57 -0.32
C VAL A 349 -13.29 -8.33 -1.33
N VAL A 350 -14.59 -8.53 -1.03
CA VAL A 350 -15.53 -9.27 -1.88
C VAL A 350 -15.75 -8.54 -3.23
N ILE A 351 -15.90 -7.22 -3.21
CA ILE A 351 -16.13 -6.43 -4.44
C ILE A 351 -14.89 -6.48 -5.35
N THR A 352 -13.69 -6.35 -4.78
CA THR A 352 -12.46 -6.41 -5.57
C THR A 352 -12.27 -7.80 -6.18
N GLU A 353 -12.53 -8.87 -5.41
CA GLU A 353 -12.53 -10.23 -5.94
C GLU A 353 -13.53 -10.40 -7.09
N TYR A 354 -14.73 -9.83 -6.99
CA TYR A 354 -15.72 -9.87 -8.08
C TYR A 354 -15.17 -9.23 -9.37
N TYR A 355 -14.48 -8.11 -9.28
CA TYR A 355 -13.94 -7.44 -10.48
C TYR A 355 -12.66 -8.06 -11.03
N THR A 356 -11.91 -8.79 -10.21
CA THR A 356 -10.60 -9.33 -10.58
C THR A 356 -10.51 -10.85 -10.62
N GLY A 357 -11.48 -11.57 -10.06
CA GLY A 357 -11.47 -13.03 -10.01
C GLY A 357 -11.85 -13.68 -11.34
N SER A 358 -11.12 -14.72 -11.72
CA SER A 358 -11.25 -15.45 -13.01
C SER A 358 -12.64 -16.05 -13.27
N ASN A 359 -13.39 -16.33 -12.22
CA ASN A 359 -14.71 -16.95 -12.31
C ASN A 359 -15.85 -15.96 -12.56
N PHE A 360 -15.60 -14.65 -12.45
CA PHE A 360 -16.62 -13.62 -12.49
C PHE A 360 -16.77 -12.95 -13.85
N ARG A 361 -17.95 -12.32 -14.06
CA ARG A 361 -18.31 -11.64 -15.30
C ARG A 361 -17.26 -10.64 -15.81
N PRO A 362 -16.71 -9.74 -14.98
CA PRO A 362 -15.79 -8.70 -15.47
C PRO A 362 -14.59 -9.31 -16.20
N VAL A 363 -13.85 -10.22 -15.55
CA VAL A 363 -12.68 -10.89 -16.12
C VAL A 363 -13.04 -11.70 -17.37
N ARG A 364 -14.11 -12.49 -17.31
CA ARG A 364 -14.60 -13.29 -18.45
C ARG A 364 -15.04 -12.43 -19.63
N SER A 365 -15.52 -11.19 -19.38
CA SER A 365 -15.88 -10.26 -20.44
C SER A 365 -14.63 -9.76 -21.19
N VAL A 366 -13.52 -9.51 -20.49
CA VAL A 366 -12.24 -9.13 -21.09
C VAL A 366 -11.65 -10.30 -21.88
N ALA A 367 -11.67 -11.53 -21.32
CA ALA A 367 -11.25 -12.73 -22.04
C ALA A 367 -12.06 -12.96 -23.33
N ASN A 368 -13.40 -12.76 -23.27
CA ASN A 368 -14.23 -12.88 -24.47
C ASN A 368 -13.95 -11.77 -25.51
N ALA A 369 -13.65 -10.55 -25.09
CA ALA A 369 -13.26 -9.46 -25.99
C ALA A 369 -11.92 -9.70 -26.68
N SER A 370 -11.02 -10.46 -26.03
CA SER A 370 -9.73 -10.88 -26.59
C SER A 370 -9.88 -11.75 -27.83
N VAL A 371 -10.97 -12.53 -27.94
CA VAL A 371 -11.28 -13.35 -29.12
C VAL A 371 -11.48 -12.47 -30.37
N SER A 372 -11.99 -11.24 -30.18
CA SER A 372 -12.20 -10.29 -31.29
C SER A 372 -10.92 -9.51 -31.65
N GLY A 373 -9.88 -9.52 -30.82
CA GLY A 373 -8.57 -8.92 -31.10
C GLY A 373 -8.10 -7.93 -30.03
N HIS A 374 -6.93 -7.33 -30.29
CA HIS A 374 -6.20 -6.46 -29.36
C HIS A 374 -7.00 -5.21 -28.95
N GLY A 375 -7.55 -4.49 -29.93
CA GLY A 375 -8.31 -3.25 -29.67
C GLY A 375 -9.55 -3.46 -28.80
N THR A 376 -10.30 -4.53 -29.07
CA THR A 376 -11.50 -4.90 -28.29
C THR A 376 -11.15 -5.34 -26.88
N ASN A 377 -10.04 -6.05 -26.67
CA ASN A 377 -9.53 -6.35 -25.34
C ASN A 377 -9.23 -5.07 -24.55
N VAL A 378 -8.47 -4.13 -25.12
CA VAL A 378 -8.12 -2.86 -24.47
C VAL A 378 -9.37 -2.06 -24.12
N ILE A 379 -10.33 -1.94 -25.04
CA ILE A 379 -11.59 -1.22 -24.80
C ILE A 379 -12.38 -1.87 -23.66
N GLN A 380 -12.51 -3.19 -23.67
CA GLN A 380 -13.28 -3.90 -22.64
C GLN A 380 -12.61 -3.80 -21.25
N GLY A 381 -11.30 -3.89 -21.17
CA GLY A 381 -10.58 -3.71 -19.93
C GLY A 381 -10.70 -2.29 -19.36
N LEU A 382 -10.61 -1.26 -20.21
CA LEU A 382 -10.88 0.12 -19.80
C LEU A 382 -12.32 0.30 -19.31
N ALA A 383 -13.30 -0.33 -19.96
CA ALA A 383 -14.69 -0.27 -19.53
C ALA A 383 -14.87 -0.93 -18.14
N VAL A 384 -14.27 -2.11 -17.92
CA VAL A 384 -14.27 -2.78 -16.61
C VAL A 384 -13.54 -1.93 -15.55
N SER A 385 -12.43 -1.31 -15.92
CA SER A 385 -11.67 -0.40 -15.06
C SER A 385 -12.54 0.75 -14.54
N LEU A 386 -13.30 1.41 -15.40
CA LEU A 386 -14.23 2.49 -15.02
C LEU A 386 -15.40 1.95 -14.18
N GLU A 387 -16.03 0.84 -14.62
CA GLU A 387 -17.16 0.21 -13.92
C GLU A 387 -16.78 -0.20 -12.48
N SER A 388 -15.56 -0.70 -12.28
CA SER A 388 -15.09 -1.21 -11.00
C SER A 388 -14.99 -0.17 -9.88
N THR A 389 -15.08 1.10 -10.20
CA THR A 389 -15.07 2.19 -9.20
C THR A 389 -16.38 2.31 -8.44
N ALA A 390 -17.50 1.89 -9.02
CA ALA A 390 -18.84 2.19 -8.52
C ALA A 390 -19.12 1.53 -7.15
N LEU A 391 -18.96 0.22 -7.05
CA LEU A 391 -19.30 -0.50 -5.81
C LEU A 391 -18.37 -0.17 -4.63
N PRO A 392 -17.03 -0.07 -4.81
CA PRO A 392 -16.16 0.36 -3.73
C PRO A 392 -16.46 1.79 -3.27
N ALA A 393 -16.70 2.73 -4.21
CA ALA A 393 -17.06 4.10 -3.85
C ALA A 393 -18.37 4.17 -3.06
N LEU A 394 -19.40 3.43 -3.48
CA LEU A 394 -20.67 3.33 -2.71
C LEU A 394 -20.44 2.74 -1.32
N THR A 395 -19.61 1.71 -1.20
CA THR A 395 -19.27 1.10 0.10
C THR A 395 -18.59 2.12 1.02
N ILE A 396 -17.65 2.90 0.50
CA ILE A 396 -16.97 3.96 1.25
C ILE A 396 -17.96 5.06 1.65
N ILE A 397 -18.82 5.51 0.74
CA ILE A 397 -19.87 6.51 1.03
C ILE A 397 -20.77 6.04 2.16
N ILE A 398 -21.25 4.80 2.09
CA ILE A 398 -22.09 4.21 3.15
C ILE A 398 -21.32 4.15 4.48
N GLY A 399 -20.05 3.73 4.43
CA GLY A 399 -19.18 3.68 5.61
C GLY A 399 -18.98 5.05 6.26
N ILE A 400 -18.75 6.09 5.46
CA ILE A 400 -18.61 7.49 5.93
C ILE A 400 -19.91 7.93 6.61
N VAL A 401 -21.05 7.81 5.93
CA VAL A 401 -22.33 8.27 6.45
C VAL A 401 -22.70 7.51 7.73
N ALA A 402 -22.55 6.18 7.75
CA ALA A 402 -22.87 5.36 8.90
C ALA A 402 -22.01 5.73 10.13
N SER A 403 -20.68 5.82 9.96
CA SER A 403 -19.78 6.16 11.06
C SER A 403 -19.97 7.61 11.55
N TYR A 404 -20.27 8.53 10.63
CA TYR A 404 -20.55 9.92 10.98
C TYR A 404 -21.84 10.06 11.80
N GLN A 405 -22.90 9.33 11.43
CA GLN A 405 -24.16 9.32 12.18
C GLN A 405 -24.01 8.72 13.58
N LEU A 406 -23.07 7.80 13.75
CA LEU A 406 -22.81 7.14 15.03
C LEU A 406 -22.03 8.04 16.01
N ALA A 407 -20.93 8.67 15.55
CA ALA A 407 -20.00 9.38 16.42
C ALA A 407 -19.30 10.58 15.74
N GLY A 408 -19.92 11.21 14.75
CA GLY A 408 -19.36 12.34 14.02
C GLY A 408 -18.06 12.00 13.29
N LEU A 409 -17.20 12.99 13.13
CA LEU A 409 -15.88 12.79 12.50
C LEU A 409 -14.99 11.79 13.27
N PHE A 410 -15.13 11.76 14.60
CA PHE A 410 -14.39 10.79 15.40
C PHE A 410 -14.86 9.35 15.16
N GLY A 411 -16.13 9.15 14.81
CA GLY A 411 -16.65 7.85 14.36
C GLY A 411 -15.99 7.36 13.06
N ILE A 412 -15.77 8.25 12.09
CA ILE A 412 -15.03 7.91 10.86
C ILE A 412 -13.59 7.51 11.20
N ALA A 413 -12.95 8.24 12.13
CA ALA A 413 -11.59 7.96 12.56
C ALA A 413 -11.47 6.57 13.23
N ILE A 414 -12.41 6.21 14.10
CA ILE A 414 -12.47 4.89 14.75
C ILE A 414 -12.78 3.78 13.73
N ALA A 415 -13.69 4.00 12.79
CA ALA A 415 -13.98 3.05 11.71
C ALA A 415 -12.71 2.76 10.87
N THR A 416 -11.99 3.81 10.48
CA THR A 416 -10.75 3.67 9.68
C THR A 416 -9.64 2.99 10.50
N THR A 417 -9.49 3.35 11.77
CA THR A 417 -8.52 2.71 12.67
C THR A 417 -8.80 1.21 12.84
N THR A 418 -10.06 0.83 13.03
CA THR A 418 -10.45 -0.58 13.16
C THR A 418 -10.27 -1.34 11.85
N MET A 419 -10.59 -0.73 10.71
CA MET A 419 -10.29 -1.25 9.39
C MET A 419 -8.80 -1.58 9.28
N LEU A 420 -7.92 -0.64 9.65
CA LEU A 420 -6.47 -0.81 9.59
C LEU A 420 -5.90 -1.74 10.68
N GLY A 421 -6.61 -1.92 11.77
CA GLY A 421 -6.21 -2.85 12.82
C GLY A 421 -5.92 -4.27 12.31
N VAL A 422 -6.67 -4.74 11.32
CA VAL A 422 -6.49 -6.06 10.70
C VAL A 422 -5.45 -6.07 9.56
N ALA A 423 -4.73 -4.97 9.35
CA ALA A 423 -3.74 -4.85 8.27
C ALA A 423 -2.65 -5.92 8.31
N GLY A 424 -2.27 -6.42 9.49
CA GLY A 424 -1.31 -7.52 9.62
C GLY A 424 -1.72 -8.77 8.85
N MET A 425 -3.00 -9.14 8.90
CA MET A 425 -3.55 -10.26 8.13
C MET A 425 -3.71 -9.92 6.64
N ILE A 426 -4.10 -8.69 6.31
CA ILE A 426 -4.25 -8.24 4.92
C ILE A 426 -2.89 -8.22 4.21
N VAL A 427 -1.85 -7.69 4.86
CA VAL A 427 -0.46 -7.72 4.32
C VAL A 427 0.03 -9.16 4.14
N ALA A 428 -0.35 -10.07 5.05
CA ALA A 428 -0.02 -11.48 4.91
C ALA A 428 -0.58 -12.10 3.62
N LEU A 429 -1.81 -11.72 3.25
CA LEU A 429 -2.46 -12.15 2.01
C LEU A 429 -1.79 -11.54 0.77
N ASP A 430 -1.32 -10.30 0.85
CA ASP A 430 -0.68 -9.63 -0.28
C ASP A 430 0.73 -10.18 -0.53
N ALA A 431 1.57 -10.20 0.49
CA ALA A 431 2.95 -10.68 0.37
C ALA A 431 3.05 -12.21 0.11
N PHE A 432 1.94 -12.93 0.19
CA PHE A 432 1.80 -14.30 -0.31
C PHE A 432 1.97 -14.34 -1.84
N GLY A 433 1.37 -13.40 -2.58
CA GLY A 433 1.35 -13.38 -4.03
C GLY A 433 2.75 -13.38 -4.69
N PRO A 434 3.63 -12.40 -4.40
CA PRO A 434 4.98 -12.37 -4.99
C PRO A 434 5.82 -13.63 -4.68
N VAL A 435 5.59 -14.26 -3.54
CA VAL A 435 6.31 -15.50 -3.18
C VAL A 435 5.85 -16.68 -4.02
N THR A 436 4.56 -16.76 -4.32
CA THR A 436 3.99 -17.83 -5.16
C THR A 436 4.36 -17.64 -6.62
N ASP A 437 4.32 -16.42 -7.12
CA ASP A 437 4.73 -16.01 -8.47
C ASP A 437 6.20 -16.40 -8.71
N ASN A 438 7.10 -15.92 -7.88
CA ASN A 438 8.52 -16.27 -7.95
C ASN A 438 8.81 -17.75 -7.73
N ALA A 439 8.02 -18.45 -6.93
CA ALA A 439 8.16 -19.91 -6.79
C ALA A 439 7.84 -20.63 -8.12
N GLY A 440 6.87 -20.12 -8.87
CA GLY A 440 6.56 -20.54 -10.23
C GLY A 440 7.73 -20.30 -11.20
N GLY A 441 8.26 -19.07 -11.23
CA GLY A 441 9.41 -18.70 -12.04
C GLY A 441 10.65 -19.56 -11.74
N ILE A 442 10.96 -19.80 -10.45
CA ILE A 442 12.06 -20.71 -10.06
C ILE A 442 11.80 -22.13 -10.53
N ALA A 443 10.55 -22.63 -10.44
CA ALA A 443 10.21 -23.98 -10.88
C ALA A 443 10.39 -24.12 -12.40
N GLU A 444 9.99 -23.13 -13.21
CA GLU A 444 10.18 -23.08 -14.66
C GLU A 444 11.67 -23.03 -15.01
N MET A 445 12.40 -22.03 -14.52
CA MET A 445 13.83 -21.87 -14.80
C MET A 445 14.66 -23.08 -14.37
N ALA A 446 14.27 -23.75 -13.29
CA ALA A 446 14.95 -24.96 -12.82
C ALA A 446 14.57 -26.21 -13.63
N GLY A 447 13.53 -26.15 -14.46
CA GLY A 447 13.02 -27.27 -15.26
C GLY A 447 12.43 -28.37 -14.37
N LEU A 448 11.64 -27.99 -13.34
CA LEU A 448 10.97 -28.96 -12.48
C LEU A 448 9.84 -29.69 -13.23
N PRO A 449 9.43 -30.89 -12.76
CA PRO A 449 8.34 -31.65 -13.37
C PRO A 449 7.03 -30.86 -13.49
N SER A 450 6.20 -31.19 -14.49
CA SER A 450 4.93 -30.50 -14.76
C SER A 450 3.95 -30.52 -13.57
N GLU A 451 3.98 -31.55 -12.75
CA GLU A 451 3.15 -31.69 -11.55
C GLU A 451 3.49 -30.59 -10.51
N VAL A 452 4.76 -30.19 -10.44
CA VAL A 452 5.20 -29.09 -9.58
C VAL A 452 4.69 -27.76 -10.13
N ARG A 453 4.78 -27.57 -11.45
CA ARG A 453 4.22 -26.40 -12.11
C ARG A 453 2.72 -26.27 -11.85
N HIS A 454 1.95 -27.35 -11.96
CA HIS A 454 0.53 -27.32 -11.60
C HIS A 454 0.28 -26.80 -10.16
N SER A 455 1.12 -27.20 -9.22
CA SER A 455 1.00 -26.74 -7.84
C SER A 455 1.39 -25.26 -7.69
N THR A 456 2.48 -24.80 -8.32
CA THR A 456 2.91 -23.40 -8.26
C THR A 456 1.95 -22.48 -9.00
N ASP A 457 1.44 -22.87 -10.18
CA ASP A 457 0.48 -22.11 -10.97
C ASP A 457 -0.85 -21.94 -10.24
N ALA A 458 -1.31 -22.99 -9.53
CA ALA A 458 -2.52 -22.90 -8.69
C ALA A 458 -2.34 -21.93 -7.51
N LEU A 459 -1.14 -21.88 -6.91
CA LEU A 459 -0.82 -20.92 -5.86
C LEU A 459 -0.73 -19.49 -6.42
N ASP A 460 -0.08 -19.30 -7.56
CA ASP A 460 0.09 -18.02 -8.22
C ASP A 460 -1.24 -17.41 -8.69
N ALA A 461 -2.14 -18.19 -9.27
CA ALA A 461 -3.47 -17.73 -9.67
C ALA A 461 -4.27 -17.14 -8.50
N VAL A 462 -4.12 -17.73 -7.30
CA VAL A 462 -4.70 -17.18 -6.08
C VAL A 462 -3.92 -15.97 -5.60
N GLY A 463 -2.59 -15.99 -5.72
CA GLY A 463 -1.70 -14.88 -5.38
C GLY A 463 -2.05 -13.59 -6.12
N ASN A 464 -2.36 -13.66 -7.41
CA ASN A 464 -2.78 -12.49 -8.18
C ASN A 464 -4.13 -11.92 -7.72
N THR A 465 -5.06 -12.79 -7.32
CA THR A 465 -6.34 -12.33 -6.75
C THR A 465 -6.12 -11.65 -5.39
N THR A 466 -5.29 -12.22 -4.52
CA THR A 466 -5.00 -11.61 -3.20
C THR A 466 -4.24 -10.28 -3.34
N LYS A 467 -3.28 -10.17 -4.27
CA LYS A 467 -2.62 -8.88 -4.61
C LYS A 467 -3.65 -7.80 -5.00
N ALA A 468 -4.64 -8.13 -5.82
CA ALA A 468 -5.68 -7.20 -6.22
C ALA A 468 -6.59 -6.80 -5.05
N VAL A 469 -7.04 -7.77 -4.25
CA VAL A 469 -7.91 -7.59 -3.09
C VAL A 469 -7.26 -6.66 -2.06
N THR A 470 -5.99 -6.85 -1.77
CA THR A 470 -5.27 -6.04 -0.78
C THR A 470 -4.98 -4.63 -1.28
N LYS A 471 -4.75 -4.43 -2.58
CA LYS A 471 -4.68 -3.08 -3.18
C LYS A 471 -6.02 -2.36 -3.06
N GLY A 472 -7.13 -3.04 -3.31
CA GLY A 472 -8.48 -2.49 -3.08
C GLY A 472 -8.71 -2.06 -1.63
N TYR A 473 -8.31 -2.89 -0.67
CA TYR A 473 -8.35 -2.54 0.76
C TYR A 473 -7.47 -1.33 1.09
N ALA A 474 -6.23 -1.29 0.59
CA ALA A 474 -5.30 -0.18 0.83
C ALA A 474 -5.89 1.15 0.32
N ILE A 475 -6.53 1.14 -0.85
CA ILE A 475 -7.16 2.33 -1.43
C ILE A 475 -8.41 2.74 -0.65
N GLY A 476 -9.24 1.77 -0.26
CA GLY A 476 -10.43 2.04 0.57
C GLY A 476 -10.06 2.65 1.92
N SER A 477 -9.02 2.11 2.57
CA SER A 477 -8.51 2.67 3.84
C SER A 477 -7.86 4.05 3.65
N ALA A 478 -7.22 4.30 2.51
CA ALA A 478 -6.68 5.63 2.20
C ALA A 478 -7.79 6.66 2.00
N GLY A 479 -8.89 6.31 1.34
CA GLY A 479 -10.02 7.21 1.16
C GLY A 479 -10.62 7.66 2.49
N LEU A 480 -10.89 6.72 3.40
CA LEU A 480 -11.38 7.03 4.76
C LEU A 480 -10.31 7.74 5.59
N GLY A 481 -9.05 7.26 5.56
CA GLY A 481 -7.94 7.84 6.33
C GLY A 481 -7.59 9.26 5.89
N ALA A 482 -7.69 9.57 4.61
CA ALA A 482 -7.46 10.92 4.10
C ALA A 482 -8.55 11.91 4.56
N LEU A 483 -9.80 11.46 4.71
CA LEU A 483 -10.84 12.29 5.35
C LEU A 483 -10.52 12.58 6.81
N VAL A 484 -9.95 11.63 7.54
CA VAL A 484 -9.49 11.85 8.92
C VAL A 484 -8.34 12.87 8.96
N LEU A 485 -7.39 12.76 8.02
CA LEU A 485 -6.30 13.74 7.87
C LEU A 485 -6.83 15.14 7.51
N PHE A 486 -7.80 15.21 6.61
CA PHE A 486 -8.43 16.47 6.24
C PHE A 486 -9.18 17.09 7.43
N ALA A 487 -9.90 16.28 8.21
CA ALA A 487 -10.54 16.72 9.42
C ALA A 487 -9.51 17.23 10.47
N ALA A 488 -8.36 16.56 10.57
CA ALA A 488 -7.26 17.04 11.42
C ALA A 488 -6.70 18.38 10.90
N TYR A 489 -6.54 18.55 9.59
CA TYR A 489 -6.09 19.80 8.98
C TYR A 489 -7.04 20.96 9.29
N THR A 490 -8.34 20.80 9.05
CA THR A 490 -9.33 21.86 9.31
C THR A 490 -9.43 22.18 10.80
N SER A 491 -9.42 21.17 11.66
CA SER A 491 -9.52 21.35 13.11
C SER A 491 -8.26 22.02 13.71
N ASP A 492 -7.08 21.69 13.21
CA ASP A 492 -5.82 22.30 13.65
C ASP A 492 -5.74 23.77 13.17
N LEU A 493 -6.21 24.03 11.94
CA LEU A 493 -6.31 25.36 11.38
C LEU A 493 -7.27 26.27 12.19
N ASP A 494 -8.46 25.76 12.55
CA ASP A 494 -9.41 26.45 13.40
C ASP A 494 -8.83 26.75 14.79
N TYR A 495 -8.08 25.77 15.34
CA TYR A 495 -7.41 25.94 16.62
C TYR A 495 -6.35 27.07 16.59
N PHE A 496 -5.52 27.11 15.53
CA PHE A 496 -4.53 28.20 15.39
C PHE A 496 -5.18 29.56 15.17
N ALA A 497 -6.24 29.62 14.38
CA ALA A 497 -7.00 30.86 14.15
C ALA A 497 -7.68 31.38 15.41
N ALA A 498 -8.14 30.49 16.30
CA ALA A 498 -8.75 30.84 17.57
C ALA A 498 -7.73 31.29 18.65
N ASN A 499 -6.43 31.01 18.47
CA ASN A 499 -5.38 31.34 19.45
C ASN A 499 -4.26 32.21 18.83
N PRO A 500 -4.59 33.40 18.28
CA PRO A 500 -3.62 34.24 17.55
C PRO A 500 -2.48 34.77 18.42
N ASP A 501 -2.70 34.90 19.74
CA ASP A 501 -1.66 35.35 20.69
C ASP A 501 -0.52 34.33 20.80
N LEU A 502 -0.85 33.05 20.69
CA LEU A 502 0.14 31.95 20.67
C LEU A 502 0.73 31.71 19.28
N TYR A 503 -0.05 31.98 18.24
CA TYR A 503 0.29 31.71 16.84
C TYR A 503 0.16 32.98 15.97
N PRO A 504 1.14 33.90 16.02
CA PRO A 504 1.01 35.25 15.43
C PRO A 504 0.78 35.26 13.92
N PHE A 505 1.22 34.21 13.19
CA PHE A 505 0.95 34.09 11.76
C PHE A 505 -0.56 34.10 11.45
N PHE A 506 -1.37 33.52 12.33
CA PHE A 506 -2.83 33.43 12.15
C PHE A 506 -3.59 34.66 12.66
N ALA A 507 -2.89 35.63 13.24
CA ALA A 507 -3.51 36.86 13.74
C ALA A 507 -4.17 37.65 12.61
N GLY A 508 -5.39 38.16 12.91
CA GLY A 508 -6.17 38.95 11.95
C GLY A 508 -6.68 38.20 10.74
N MET A 509 -6.63 36.87 10.75
CA MET A 509 -7.18 36.05 9.68
C MET A 509 -8.70 36.10 9.70
N ALA A 510 -9.31 36.29 8.53
CA ALA A 510 -10.76 36.22 8.38
C ALA A 510 -11.24 34.76 8.57
N GLU A 511 -12.55 34.60 8.82
CA GLU A 511 -13.19 33.30 8.83
C GLU A 511 -12.92 32.56 7.50
N ILE A 512 -12.57 31.28 7.57
CA ILE A 512 -12.21 30.52 6.40
C ILE A 512 -13.47 30.02 5.73
N ASP A 513 -13.72 30.48 4.51
CA ASP A 513 -14.86 30.08 3.69
C ASP A 513 -14.49 28.93 2.74
N PHE A 514 -14.95 27.74 3.06
CA PHE A 514 -14.87 26.56 2.19
C PHE A 514 -16.06 26.41 1.23
N GLY A 515 -16.91 27.44 1.12
CA GLY A 515 -18.08 27.41 0.23
C GLY A 515 -17.69 27.36 -1.23
N LEU A 516 -18.45 26.60 -2.02
CA LEU A 516 -18.23 26.46 -3.47
C LEU A 516 -18.48 27.74 -4.27
N THR A 517 -19.04 28.77 -3.65
CA THR A 517 -19.18 30.11 -4.21
C THR A 517 -17.87 30.90 -4.20
N ASN A 518 -16.90 30.48 -3.36
CA ASN A 518 -15.55 31.04 -3.35
C ASN A 518 -14.73 30.46 -4.53
N PRO A 519 -14.31 31.30 -5.50
CA PRO A 519 -13.61 30.82 -6.69
C PRO A 519 -12.25 30.16 -6.36
N TYR A 520 -11.60 30.53 -5.29
CA TYR A 520 -10.33 29.92 -4.88
C TYR A 520 -10.52 28.50 -4.32
N VAL A 521 -11.67 28.20 -3.72
CA VAL A 521 -12.06 26.83 -3.35
C VAL A 521 -12.21 25.97 -4.63
N VAL A 522 -12.87 26.50 -5.65
CA VAL A 522 -13.01 25.82 -6.95
C VAL A 522 -11.64 25.60 -7.61
N VAL A 523 -10.75 26.59 -7.58
CA VAL A 523 -9.36 26.46 -8.07
C VAL A 523 -8.62 25.38 -7.31
N GLY A 524 -8.72 25.34 -5.99
CA GLY A 524 -8.13 24.30 -5.14
C GLY A 524 -8.64 22.90 -5.53
N LEU A 525 -9.97 22.73 -5.63
CA LEU A 525 -10.59 21.45 -6.03
C LEU A 525 -10.09 20.97 -7.41
N LEU A 526 -10.07 21.87 -8.41
CA LEU A 526 -9.60 21.53 -9.75
C LEU A 526 -8.11 21.17 -9.77
N PHE A 527 -7.29 21.95 -9.07
CA PHE A 527 -5.86 21.69 -8.96
C PHE A 527 -5.59 20.35 -8.23
N GLY A 528 -6.30 20.09 -7.14
CA GLY A 528 -6.22 18.82 -6.42
C GLY A 528 -6.69 17.65 -7.27
N GLY A 529 -7.80 17.80 -8.00
CA GLY A 529 -8.34 16.78 -8.89
C GLY A 529 -7.42 16.45 -10.10
N LEU A 530 -6.64 17.41 -10.57
CA LEU A 530 -5.64 17.23 -11.61
C LEU A 530 -4.49 16.30 -11.17
N LEU A 531 -4.04 16.39 -9.91
CA LEU A 531 -2.81 15.77 -9.46
C LEU A 531 -2.77 14.24 -9.60
N PRO A 532 -3.81 13.45 -9.25
CA PRO A 532 -3.81 12.01 -9.43
C PRO A 532 -3.70 11.57 -10.90
N PHE A 533 -4.32 12.30 -11.81
CA PHE A 533 -4.21 12.04 -13.26
C PHE A 533 -2.80 12.34 -13.78
N LEU A 534 -2.24 13.49 -13.41
CA LEU A 534 -0.89 13.87 -13.80
C LEU A 534 0.15 12.87 -13.25
N PHE A 535 0.02 12.52 -11.97
CA PHE A 535 0.88 11.55 -11.30
C PHE A 535 0.78 10.16 -11.95
N GLY A 536 -0.44 9.69 -12.23
CA GLY A 536 -0.69 8.42 -12.91
C GLY A 536 -0.08 8.39 -14.31
N GLY A 537 -0.29 9.44 -15.10
CA GLY A 537 0.29 9.58 -16.45
C GLY A 537 1.82 9.58 -16.43
N MET A 538 2.42 10.34 -15.50
CA MET A 538 3.88 10.38 -15.34
C MET A 538 4.45 9.02 -14.92
N SER A 539 3.77 8.32 -14.01
CA SER A 539 4.18 6.99 -13.53
C SER A 539 4.12 5.94 -14.64
N MET A 540 3.07 5.95 -15.47
CA MET A 540 2.95 5.04 -16.61
C MET A 540 4.03 5.30 -17.66
N MET A 541 4.28 6.58 -18.01
CA MET A 541 5.36 6.94 -18.92
C MET A 541 6.74 6.55 -18.38
N ALA A 542 6.93 6.61 -17.07
CA ALA A 542 8.15 6.16 -16.41
C ALA A 542 8.39 4.65 -16.59
N VAL A 543 7.33 3.82 -16.44
CA VAL A 543 7.40 2.39 -16.74
C VAL A 543 7.77 2.14 -18.20
N GLY A 544 7.14 2.85 -19.14
CA GLY A 544 7.45 2.72 -20.57
C GLY A 544 8.93 3.00 -20.87
N ARG A 545 9.49 4.09 -20.34
CA ARG A 545 10.91 4.43 -20.53
C ARG A 545 11.86 3.43 -19.85
N ALA A 546 11.48 2.90 -18.68
CA ALA A 546 12.25 1.86 -18.02
C ALA A 546 12.23 0.56 -18.83
N ALA A 547 11.07 0.15 -19.35
CA ALA A 547 10.90 -1.01 -20.22
C ALA A 547 11.73 -0.89 -21.51
N GLU A 548 11.76 0.27 -22.18
CA GLU A 548 12.60 0.52 -23.36
C GLU A 548 14.07 0.22 -23.09
N SER A 549 14.57 0.55 -21.90
CA SER A 549 15.97 0.28 -21.53
C SER A 549 16.26 -1.23 -21.40
N VAL A 550 15.29 -1.99 -20.89
CA VAL A 550 15.36 -3.46 -20.80
C VAL A 550 15.29 -4.09 -22.18
N VAL A 551 14.32 -3.66 -23.00
CA VAL A 551 14.17 -4.10 -24.40
C VAL A 551 15.49 -3.93 -25.18
N ALA A 552 16.12 -2.75 -25.07
CA ALA A 552 17.39 -2.48 -25.73
C ALA A 552 18.50 -3.43 -25.28
N GLU A 553 18.57 -3.72 -23.98
CA GLU A 553 19.59 -4.62 -23.41
C GLU A 553 19.36 -6.08 -23.79
N VAL A 554 18.13 -6.59 -23.71
CA VAL A 554 17.81 -7.98 -24.09
C VAL A 554 18.08 -8.20 -25.58
N ARG A 555 17.65 -7.26 -26.44
CA ARG A 555 17.96 -7.32 -27.90
C ARG A 555 19.46 -7.28 -28.17
N ARG A 556 20.23 -6.49 -27.40
CA ARG A 556 21.68 -6.46 -27.50
C ARG A 556 22.27 -7.83 -27.21
N GLN A 557 21.86 -8.45 -26.10
CA GLN A 557 22.37 -9.75 -25.70
C GLN A 557 22.06 -10.85 -26.72
N PHE A 558 20.83 -10.91 -27.25
CA PHE A 558 20.46 -11.88 -28.27
C PHE A 558 21.26 -11.70 -29.57
N ARG A 559 21.56 -10.46 -29.97
CA ARG A 559 22.33 -10.16 -31.16
C ARG A 559 23.82 -10.47 -31.00
N GLU A 560 24.40 -10.09 -29.85
CA GLU A 560 25.83 -10.27 -29.58
C GLU A 560 26.18 -11.71 -29.21
N ASN A 561 25.25 -12.45 -28.59
CA ASN A 561 25.43 -13.81 -28.10
C ASN A 561 24.31 -14.76 -28.61
N PRO A 562 24.32 -15.16 -29.90
CA PRO A 562 23.26 -16.06 -30.44
C PRO A 562 23.14 -17.40 -29.70
N GLY A 563 24.23 -17.86 -29.06
CA GLY A 563 24.23 -19.10 -28.25
C GLY A 563 23.31 -19.03 -27.02
N ILE A 564 22.76 -17.87 -26.68
CA ILE A 564 21.72 -17.75 -25.64
C ILE A 564 20.47 -18.51 -26.06
N MET A 565 20.07 -18.42 -27.34
CA MET A 565 18.86 -19.06 -27.84
C MET A 565 18.98 -20.60 -27.88
N THR A 566 20.20 -21.13 -27.91
CA THR A 566 20.51 -22.59 -27.90
C THR A 566 20.91 -23.12 -26.53
N TYR A 567 20.81 -22.29 -25.46
CA TYR A 567 21.26 -22.59 -24.09
C TYR A 567 22.77 -22.86 -23.94
N GLU A 568 23.58 -22.51 -24.93
CA GLU A 568 25.05 -22.64 -24.87
C GLU A 568 25.71 -21.52 -24.04
N VAL A 569 25.07 -20.36 -23.99
CA VAL A 569 25.54 -19.19 -23.26
C VAL A 569 24.44 -18.69 -22.33
N LYS A 570 24.78 -18.37 -21.08
CA LYS A 570 23.84 -17.75 -20.14
C LYS A 570 23.74 -16.24 -20.40
N PRO A 571 22.53 -15.64 -20.26
CA PRO A 571 22.37 -14.19 -20.30
C PRO A 571 23.11 -13.46 -19.16
N GLU A 572 23.43 -12.19 -19.39
CA GLU A 572 23.99 -11.29 -18.38
C GLU A 572 22.86 -10.69 -17.51
N TYR A 573 22.26 -11.50 -16.61
CA TYR A 573 21.11 -11.08 -15.77
C TYR A 573 21.41 -9.84 -14.91
N GLY A 574 22.59 -9.80 -14.26
CA GLY A 574 22.97 -8.70 -13.38
C GLY A 574 23.06 -7.35 -14.10
N ARG A 575 23.37 -7.35 -15.40
CA ARG A 575 23.40 -6.13 -16.21
C ARG A 575 21.99 -5.59 -16.48
N ALA A 576 21.03 -6.46 -16.78
CA ALA A 576 19.63 -6.07 -16.93
C ALA A 576 19.09 -5.45 -15.64
N VAL A 577 19.34 -6.07 -14.48
CA VAL A 577 18.97 -5.54 -13.17
C VAL A 577 19.59 -4.16 -12.88
N ASP A 578 20.88 -3.97 -13.17
CA ASP A 578 21.57 -2.68 -12.92
C ASP A 578 21.04 -1.55 -13.81
N ILE A 579 20.82 -1.81 -15.11
CA ILE A 579 20.26 -0.84 -16.05
C ILE A 579 18.87 -0.41 -15.59
N LEU A 580 18.03 -1.36 -15.27
CA LEU A 580 16.66 -1.12 -14.83
C LEU A 580 16.61 -0.39 -13.49
N THR A 581 17.48 -0.76 -12.54
CA THR A 581 17.58 -0.05 -11.25
C THR A 581 17.90 1.43 -11.43
N LYS A 582 18.84 1.74 -12.33
CA LYS A 582 19.20 3.13 -12.65
C LYS A 582 18.04 3.88 -13.29
N ALA A 583 17.34 3.24 -14.23
CA ALA A 583 16.19 3.82 -14.89
C ALA A 583 15.07 4.10 -13.89
N ALA A 584 14.67 3.11 -13.09
CA ALA A 584 13.59 3.24 -12.11
C ALA A 584 13.85 4.37 -11.08
N ILE A 585 15.07 4.44 -10.54
CA ILE A 585 15.45 5.51 -9.58
C ILE A 585 15.38 6.89 -10.23
N LYS A 586 15.86 7.05 -11.45
CA LYS A 586 15.80 8.32 -12.18
C LYS A 586 14.35 8.74 -12.46
N GLU A 587 13.54 7.81 -12.92
CA GLU A 587 12.16 8.08 -13.35
C GLU A 587 11.20 8.35 -12.19
N MET A 588 11.46 7.82 -10.98
CA MET A 588 10.59 8.05 -9.82
C MET A 588 10.73 9.46 -9.21
N ILE A 589 11.84 10.19 -9.44
CA ILE A 589 12.15 11.44 -8.73
C ILE A 589 11.06 12.48 -8.95
N VAL A 590 10.74 12.79 -10.21
CA VAL A 590 9.79 13.87 -10.53
C VAL A 590 8.38 13.55 -10.07
N PRO A 591 7.81 12.36 -10.33
CA PRO A 591 6.48 12.03 -9.80
C PRO A 591 6.43 12.05 -8.27
N SER A 592 7.46 11.61 -7.57
CA SER A 592 7.47 11.61 -6.09
C SER A 592 7.53 13.01 -5.48
N LEU A 593 8.07 14.00 -6.18
CA LEU A 593 8.09 15.38 -5.72
C LEU A 593 6.74 16.09 -5.90
N LEU A 594 5.90 15.62 -6.81
CA LEU A 594 4.61 16.26 -7.11
C LEU A 594 3.71 16.40 -5.87
N PRO A 595 3.42 15.34 -5.09
CA PRO A 595 2.55 15.47 -3.92
C PRO A 595 3.18 16.24 -2.75
N VAL A 596 4.50 16.32 -2.70
CA VAL A 596 5.21 17.08 -1.65
C VAL A 596 5.21 18.58 -1.96
N LEU A 597 5.43 18.96 -3.20
CA LEU A 597 5.55 20.36 -3.58
C LEU A 597 4.21 21.03 -3.86
N SER A 598 3.22 20.29 -4.36
CA SER A 598 1.95 20.88 -4.80
C SER A 598 1.17 21.62 -3.70
N PRO A 599 1.08 21.17 -2.43
CA PRO A 599 0.44 21.91 -1.36
C PRO A 599 1.12 23.26 -1.09
N ILE A 600 2.45 23.23 -1.07
CA ILE A 600 3.28 24.42 -0.79
C ILE A 600 3.15 25.43 -1.93
N VAL A 601 3.25 24.95 -3.17
CA VAL A 601 3.14 25.80 -4.37
C VAL A 601 1.77 26.47 -4.47
N LEU A 602 0.68 25.72 -4.25
CA LEU A 602 -0.66 26.29 -4.29
C LEU A 602 -0.85 27.33 -3.16
N PHE A 603 -0.45 26.98 -1.93
CA PHE A 603 -0.58 27.89 -0.78
C PHE A 603 0.18 29.22 -1.04
N VAL A 604 1.44 29.14 -1.44
CA VAL A 604 2.27 30.33 -1.70
C VAL A 604 1.71 31.13 -2.89
N ALA A 605 1.28 30.48 -3.96
CA ALA A 605 0.71 31.13 -5.13
C ALA A 605 -0.57 31.92 -4.78
N VAL A 606 -1.49 31.30 -4.04
CA VAL A 606 -2.74 31.99 -3.65
C VAL A 606 -2.45 33.10 -2.61
N LEU A 607 -1.56 32.85 -1.65
CA LEU A 607 -1.16 33.86 -0.66
C LEU A 607 -0.53 35.09 -1.31
N SER A 608 0.16 34.94 -2.44
CA SER A 608 0.80 36.04 -3.17
C SER A 608 -0.19 36.99 -3.89
N ILE A 609 -1.41 36.52 -4.15
CA ILE A 609 -2.44 37.24 -4.90
C ILE A 609 -3.72 37.53 -4.09
N SER A 610 -3.81 36.96 -2.88
CA SER A 610 -4.97 37.09 -2.00
C SER A 610 -4.52 37.14 -0.54
N ASP A 611 -5.37 36.72 0.39
CA ASP A 611 -5.13 36.71 1.82
C ASP A 611 -4.89 35.28 2.38
N LYS A 612 -4.53 35.18 3.66
CA LYS A 612 -4.22 33.93 4.35
C LYS A 612 -5.42 32.97 4.41
N ALA A 613 -6.62 33.50 4.74
CA ALA A 613 -7.83 32.67 4.86
C ALA A 613 -8.16 32.02 3.52
N THR A 614 -8.08 32.78 2.43
CA THR A 614 -8.27 32.31 1.06
C THR A 614 -7.23 31.27 0.65
N ALA A 615 -5.96 31.47 1.03
CA ALA A 615 -4.90 30.51 0.74
C ALA A 615 -5.12 29.16 1.45
N PHE A 616 -5.56 29.18 2.72
CA PHE A 616 -5.92 27.97 3.45
C PHE A 616 -7.18 27.30 2.92
N ALA A 617 -8.18 28.09 2.49
CA ALA A 617 -9.38 27.54 1.87
C ALA A 617 -9.07 26.83 0.55
N ALA A 618 -8.21 27.43 -0.29
CA ALA A 618 -7.75 26.81 -1.54
C ALA A 618 -6.93 25.52 -1.27
N LEU A 619 -6.06 25.55 -0.27
CA LEU A 619 -5.28 24.38 0.13
C LEU A 619 -6.18 23.24 0.62
N GLY A 620 -7.13 23.51 1.52
CA GLY A 620 -8.08 22.49 1.98
C GLY A 620 -8.93 21.93 0.85
N ALA A 621 -9.39 22.78 -0.06
CA ALA A 621 -10.11 22.34 -1.26
C ALA A 621 -9.24 21.45 -2.17
N MET A 622 -7.96 21.77 -2.33
CA MET A 622 -7.00 20.92 -3.06
C MET A 622 -6.90 19.54 -2.42
N LEU A 623 -6.81 19.44 -1.09
CA LEU A 623 -6.76 18.16 -0.40
C LEU A 623 -8.01 17.31 -0.72
N MET A 624 -9.20 17.91 -0.67
CA MET A 624 -10.44 17.23 -1.07
C MET A 624 -10.43 16.80 -2.53
N GLY A 625 -9.93 17.63 -3.44
CA GLY A 625 -9.78 17.30 -4.85
C GLY A 625 -8.87 16.08 -5.07
N VAL A 626 -7.74 16.03 -4.36
CA VAL A 626 -6.81 14.89 -4.40
C VAL A 626 -7.46 13.61 -3.86
N ILE A 627 -8.19 13.70 -2.73
CA ILE A 627 -8.85 12.55 -2.11
C ILE A 627 -9.89 11.95 -3.06
N VAL A 628 -10.82 12.79 -3.55
CA VAL A 628 -11.92 12.32 -4.39
C VAL A 628 -11.41 11.73 -5.69
N THR A 629 -10.59 12.48 -6.43
CA THR A 629 -10.08 12.02 -7.73
C THR A 629 -9.10 10.85 -7.58
N GLY A 630 -8.22 10.92 -6.57
CA GLY A 630 -7.24 9.87 -6.29
C GLY A 630 -7.89 8.53 -5.96
N LEU A 631 -8.99 8.55 -5.18
CA LEU A 631 -9.74 7.34 -4.87
C LEU A 631 -10.26 6.64 -6.15
N PHE A 632 -10.92 7.39 -7.03
CA PHE A 632 -11.46 6.83 -8.28
C PHE A 632 -10.35 6.35 -9.23
N VAL A 633 -9.29 7.14 -9.40
CA VAL A 633 -8.14 6.77 -10.24
C VAL A 633 -7.47 5.51 -9.73
N ALA A 634 -7.20 5.42 -8.43
CA ALA A 634 -6.54 4.26 -7.85
C ALA A 634 -7.39 2.97 -7.96
N ILE A 635 -8.69 3.02 -7.66
CA ILE A 635 -9.60 1.86 -7.79
C ILE A 635 -9.69 1.43 -9.26
N SER A 636 -9.92 2.37 -10.16
CA SER A 636 -10.01 2.12 -11.60
C SER A 636 -8.76 1.40 -12.11
N MET A 637 -7.59 1.94 -11.81
CA MET A 637 -6.31 1.38 -12.26
C MET A 637 -6.05 -0.02 -11.69
N THR A 638 -6.20 -0.21 -10.38
CA THR A 638 -5.88 -1.49 -9.74
C THR A 638 -6.83 -2.61 -10.15
N SER A 639 -8.13 -2.34 -10.15
CA SER A 639 -9.13 -3.36 -10.52
C SER A 639 -9.12 -3.65 -12.02
N GLY A 640 -8.95 -2.63 -12.86
CA GLY A 640 -8.86 -2.79 -14.31
C GLY A 640 -7.63 -3.58 -14.74
N GLY A 641 -6.46 -3.25 -14.20
CA GLY A 641 -5.23 -4.00 -14.46
C GLY A 641 -5.32 -5.45 -13.99
N GLY A 642 -5.90 -5.70 -12.79
CA GLY A 642 -6.14 -7.05 -12.30
C GLY A 642 -7.13 -7.87 -13.17
N ALA A 643 -8.10 -7.19 -13.78
CA ALA A 643 -9.02 -7.85 -14.69
C ALA A 643 -8.36 -8.27 -16.01
N TRP A 644 -7.41 -7.46 -16.57
CA TRP A 644 -6.63 -7.83 -17.75
C TRP A 644 -5.70 -9.02 -17.48
N ASP A 645 -4.95 -8.99 -16.37
CA ASP A 645 -4.03 -10.05 -16.00
C ASP A 645 -4.76 -11.40 -15.84
N ASN A 646 -5.82 -11.43 -15.05
CA ASN A 646 -6.60 -12.64 -14.87
C ASN A 646 -7.36 -13.08 -16.12
N ALA A 647 -7.71 -12.17 -17.04
CA ALA A 647 -8.26 -12.55 -18.34
C ALA A 647 -7.23 -13.28 -19.22
N LYS A 648 -5.94 -12.88 -19.17
CA LYS A 648 -4.83 -13.61 -19.81
C LYS A 648 -4.75 -15.03 -19.27
N LYS A 649 -4.73 -15.20 -17.94
CA LYS A 649 -4.65 -16.50 -17.27
C LYS A 649 -5.85 -17.41 -17.61
N VAL A 650 -7.07 -16.87 -17.64
CA VAL A 650 -8.27 -17.61 -18.07
C VAL A 650 -8.11 -18.17 -19.49
N ILE A 651 -7.48 -17.42 -20.40
CA ILE A 651 -7.25 -17.90 -21.77
C ILE A 651 -6.13 -18.95 -21.78
N GLU A 652 -5.08 -18.78 -21.00
CA GLU A 652 -3.98 -19.75 -20.90
C GLU A 652 -4.45 -21.12 -20.39
N GLU A 653 -5.39 -21.14 -19.45
CA GLU A 653 -6.02 -22.35 -18.91
C GLU A 653 -7.02 -23.01 -19.89
N GLY A 654 -7.42 -22.33 -20.95
CA GLY A 654 -8.35 -22.85 -21.96
C GLY A 654 -9.74 -22.20 -21.88
N PHE A 655 -9.87 -21.00 -22.45
CA PHE A 655 -11.14 -20.26 -22.51
C PHE A 655 -12.00 -20.76 -23.67
N THR A 656 -13.24 -21.19 -23.37
CA THR A 656 -14.22 -21.53 -24.41
C THR A 656 -15.09 -20.32 -24.72
N ASP A 657 -15.08 -19.87 -25.98
CA ASP A 657 -15.89 -18.74 -26.45
C ASP A 657 -17.37 -19.11 -26.64
N LYS A 658 -18.19 -18.11 -27.01
CA LYS A 658 -19.62 -18.30 -27.27
C LYS A 658 -19.96 -19.26 -28.41
N ASN A 659 -19.00 -19.53 -29.28
CA ASN A 659 -19.14 -20.43 -30.42
C ASN A 659 -18.66 -21.85 -30.12
N GLY A 660 -18.23 -22.10 -28.88
CA GLY A 660 -17.69 -23.40 -28.47
C GLY A 660 -16.22 -23.64 -28.86
N VAL A 661 -15.51 -22.62 -29.34
CA VAL A 661 -14.09 -22.71 -29.68
C VAL A 661 -13.25 -22.51 -28.43
N VAL A 662 -12.30 -23.41 -28.18
CA VAL A 662 -11.36 -23.31 -27.08
C VAL A 662 -10.13 -22.51 -27.50
N HIS A 663 -9.84 -21.46 -26.77
CA HIS A 663 -8.65 -20.62 -26.94
C HIS A 663 -7.69 -20.91 -25.78
N GLY A 664 -6.46 -21.25 -26.10
CA GLY A 664 -5.40 -21.55 -25.12
C GLY A 664 -4.15 -20.72 -25.38
N LYS A 665 -3.09 -21.05 -24.65
CA LYS A 665 -1.77 -20.42 -24.76
C LYS A 665 -1.27 -20.45 -26.21
N GLY A 666 -0.80 -19.30 -26.71
CA GLY A 666 -0.33 -19.12 -28.08
C GLY A 666 -1.41 -18.80 -29.14
N SER A 667 -2.71 -18.87 -28.80
CA SER A 667 -3.80 -18.47 -29.69
C SER A 667 -3.80 -16.94 -29.96
N GLU A 668 -4.51 -16.50 -31.02
CA GLU A 668 -4.67 -15.06 -31.29
C GLU A 668 -5.39 -14.32 -30.15
N ALA A 669 -6.34 -14.99 -29.48
CA ALA A 669 -6.98 -14.46 -28.27
C ALA A 669 -5.98 -14.31 -27.12
N HIS A 670 -5.05 -15.24 -26.95
CA HIS A 670 -3.98 -15.13 -25.96
C HIS A 670 -3.06 -13.94 -26.27
N LYS A 671 -2.65 -13.73 -27.52
CA LYS A 671 -1.83 -12.57 -27.92
C LYS A 671 -2.54 -11.25 -27.64
N ALA A 672 -3.85 -11.18 -27.90
CA ALA A 672 -4.66 -10.02 -27.57
C ALA A 672 -4.75 -9.77 -26.06
N ALA A 673 -4.88 -10.84 -25.26
CA ALA A 673 -4.90 -10.76 -23.80
C ALA A 673 -3.55 -10.30 -23.23
N VAL A 674 -2.42 -10.77 -23.76
CA VAL A 674 -1.07 -10.29 -23.41
C VAL A 674 -0.94 -8.78 -23.69
N THR A 675 -1.49 -8.28 -24.80
CA THR A 675 -1.50 -6.83 -25.09
C THR A 675 -2.27 -6.05 -24.02
N GLY A 676 -3.42 -6.57 -23.59
CA GLY A 676 -4.19 -5.94 -22.52
C GLY A 676 -3.49 -5.97 -21.18
N ASP A 677 -2.86 -7.08 -20.84
CA ASP A 677 -2.06 -7.23 -19.62
C ASP A 677 -0.86 -6.27 -19.60
N THR A 678 -0.15 -6.12 -20.71
CA THR A 678 0.93 -5.11 -20.88
C THR A 678 0.46 -3.67 -20.60
N VAL A 679 -0.81 -3.32 -20.93
CA VAL A 679 -1.42 -2.05 -20.56
C VAL A 679 -1.82 -2.05 -19.09
N GLY A 680 -2.34 -3.16 -18.59
CA GLY A 680 -2.83 -3.35 -17.23
C GLY A 680 -1.74 -3.34 -16.16
N ASP A 681 -0.55 -3.80 -16.50
CA ASP A 681 0.58 -3.91 -15.57
C ASP A 681 1.01 -2.58 -14.96
N PRO A 682 1.30 -1.52 -15.72
CA PRO A 682 1.57 -0.20 -15.15
C PRO A 682 0.38 0.35 -14.35
N TYR A 683 -0.86 -0.01 -14.74
CA TYR A 683 -2.08 0.36 -14.01
C TYR A 683 -2.11 -0.26 -12.62
N LYS A 684 -2.05 -1.61 -12.53
CA LYS A 684 -2.32 -2.35 -11.28
C LYS A 684 -1.16 -2.34 -10.29
N ASP A 685 0.10 -2.26 -10.78
CA ASP A 685 1.28 -2.50 -9.97
C ASP A 685 2.17 -1.26 -9.77
N THR A 686 2.00 -0.20 -10.59
CA THR A 686 2.77 1.04 -10.46
C THR A 686 1.87 2.23 -10.14
N SER A 687 1.09 2.69 -11.11
CA SER A 687 0.34 3.97 -10.98
C SER A 687 -0.79 3.89 -9.98
N GLY A 688 -1.66 2.89 -10.08
CA GLY A 688 -2.82 2.74 -9.20
C GLY A 688 -2.43 2.68 -7.72
N PRO A 689 -1.57 1.73 -7.31
CA PRO A 689 -1.14 1.63 -5.91
C PRO A 689 -0.36 2.85 -5.42
N ALA A 690 0.45 3.51 -6.27
CA ALA A 690 1.23 4.68 -5.87
C ALA A 690 0.38 5.95 -5.65
N VAL A 691 -0.85 6.00 -6.14
CA VAL A 691 -1.81 7.07 -5.81
C VAL A 691 -2.19 7.03 -4.32
N ASN A 692 -2.18 5.87 -3.68
CA ASN A 692 -2.46 5.73 -2.25
C ASN A 692 -1.49 6.57 -1.37
N PRO A 693 -0.15 6.35 -1.39
CA PRO A 693 0.78 7.22 -0.66
C PRO A 693 0.75 8.67 -1.17
N MET A 694 0.48 8.92 -2.45
CA MET A 694 0.34 10.27 -2.97
C MET A 694 -0.77 11.05 -2.25
N ILE A 695 -1.96 10.48 -2.06
CA ILE A 695 -3.07 11.11 -1.33
C ILE A 695 -2.65 11.45 0.10
N LYS A 696 -2.03 10.51 0.80
CA LYS A 696 -1.65 10.67 2.21
C LYS A 696 -0.54 11.70 2.39
N ILE A 697 0.52 11.63 1.60
CA ILE A 697 1.65 12.57 1.72
C ILE A 697 1.21 14.00 1.41
N THR A 698 0.31 14.21 0.46
CA THR A 698 -0.24 15.53 0.16
C THR A 698 -0.97 16.12 1.39
N ASN A 699 -1.78 15.31 2.07
CA ASN A 699 -2.49 15.73 3.28
C ASN A 699 -1.54 15.97 4.47
N ILE A 700 -0.53 15.11 4.66
CA ILE A 700 0.46 15.27 5.73
C ILE A 700 1.31 16.53 5.52
N VAL A 701 1.72 16.80 4.28
CA VAL A 701 2.48 18.02 3.96
C VAL A 701 1.66 19.27 4.27
N ALA A 702 0.35 19.25 4.04
CA ALA A 702 -0.52 20.36 4.44
C ALA A 702 -0.57 20.56 5.97
N LEU A 703 -0.67 19.46 6.75
CA LEU A 703 -0.59 19.52 8.22
C LEU A 703 0.78 20.04 8.70
N LEU A 704 1.87 19.57 8.10
CA LEU A 704 3.21 20.06 8.43
C LEU A 704 3.42 21.52 8.04
N LEU A 705 2.80 21.99 6.96
CA LEU A 705 2.81 23.40 6.58
C LEU A 705 2.14 24.25 7.65
N LEU A 706 1.02 23.81 8.22
CA LEU A 706 0.40 24.48 9.36
C LEU A 706 1.35 24.55 10.56
N ALA A 707 2.02 23.44 10.90
CA ALA A 707 2.97 23.39 12.01
C ALA A 707 4.17 24.33 11.77
N VAL A 708 4.69 24.39 10.54
CA VAL A 708 5.76 25.32 10.16
C VAL A 708 5.33 26.79 10.31
N LEU A 709 4.13 27.12 9.86
CA LEU A 709 3.59 28.48 9.97
C LEU A 709 3.28 28.84 11.44
N ALA A 710 2.79 27.88 12.22
CA ALA A 710 2.53 28.05 13.66
C ALA A 710 3.82 28.22 14.49
N SER A 711 4.94 27.65 14.03
CA SER A 711 6.24 27.80 14.72
C SER A 711 6.78 29.23 14.74
N GLY A 712 6.28 30.11 13.87
CA GLY A 712 6.74 31.51 13.72
C GLY A 712 8.18 31.68 13.21
N LYS A 713 8.79 30.61 12.67
CA LYS A 713 10.18 30.63 12.20
C LYS A 713 10.35 31.08 10.75
N VAL A 714 9.26 31.11 9.97
CA VAL A 714 9.33 31.33 8.51
C VAL A 714 8.78 32.70 8.10
N PHE A 715 7.88 33.32 8.84
CA PHE A 715 7.28 34.63 8.55
C PHE A 715 7.26 35.53 9.77
#